data_5733360644afe7f4ea4f0e3f955e8e92
#
_entry.id   5733360644afe7f4ea4f0e3f955e8e92
#
_cell.length_a   1.000
_cell.length_b   1.000
_cell.length_c   1.000
_cell.angle_alpha   90.00
_cell.angle_beta   90.00
_cell.angle_gamma   90.00
#
_symmetry.space_group_name_H-M   'P 1'
#
loop_
_entity.id
_entity.type
_entity.pdbx_description
1 polymer ?
#
loop_
_entity_poly.entity_id
_entity_poly.type
_entity_poly.pdbx_seq_one_letter_code
_entity_poly.pdbx_strand_id
1 'polypeptide(L)'
;MLTLQPQDAALNCQADSWQNALDQAAASLHEAGLVEASYRDALHAREAQGSTFLGSGIAIPHGTPESREQIHRTGVRLLQFPEGVTWHDGNRVFLLVTIAAASDEHLDVLRRLTHVLDDESVAQRLASAGTAEAMVALLAKPKVKARLDAGTLCLGFPARDRFELALAAAARLRQAECVDAHFVAAITEQEPVSLGQGLWLVSAASGVSQPALALATPERSFTGAKGMVNGVFCVAAQGDVHRELLERLADLLDSGEGEALVDADADHVLARLSGESSQAETARVTLLNAHGLHARPAKLLVQAAREQPLPIRVRLMEGAAETVSAASLTKVIGLGARRGQTLIFSAESGGKGESAQAALAAMVAAVKAGLGESVRPLSDGGGGSYGSRRDAARETAGEMSSETAQEPIADNTALPATAASPGLAIAPAFVMRAPSFDYPERARDLTPEKQGDAERQRERLRASLIEARDQLRALIGTAKGGDVSEILSMHAEMLDDPELHEAAFEGMREGLSAEAAWWQAIDTAARAQEALADRLLAERAADLRDVGRRVLGVLCGVKMPTPPQRPYILVTDDIGPSDVARLDTAQVRGLLTARGGATSHSAILARALGIPAVVGAGTRALTLANDDELILDGDLGRVIVRPSAERRDRAQLRLKELERLRREAHGSRFEEGRTADGRRIEVAANLGNTAHAADAVEQGAEGVGLLRTEFLFMAYPEAPDLETQIGEYRRAFDALDGRPLVARTLDVGGDKPLPYWPVAAEDNPFLGLRGIRLALTRPDVLETQLRALLTAAGDRPLRIMFPMVKDIDEYRQARAIVDRLQQEIGAADVQVGVMIEIPSAALLAPSLAAEVDFFSIGTNDLTQYTLAIDRGHPELSSQADGLHPAVLRLIQMTVEAAHAEGKWVGVCGELGSDATAVPVLVGLGVDELSVSVRQVPMVKARLRGITQESARLHAETALAQATSQAVRDALEAL
;
A
#
# COMPACT_ATOMS: atom_id res chain seq x y z
N MET A 1 49.39 4.00 -3.85
CA MET A 1 48.11 4.64 -3.44
C MET A 1 48.40 5.67 -2.41
N LEU A 2 47.95 6.91 -2.59
CA LEU A 2 48.04 7.95 -1.56
C LEU A 2 47.04 7.63 -0.45
N THR A 3 47.55 7.19 0.70
CA THR A 3 46.72 6.95 1.90
C THR A 3 46.95 8.13 2.83
N LEU A 4 45.94 8.94 3.06
CA LEU A 4 45.98 10.04 4.02
C LEU A 4 46.18 9.50 5.43
N GLN A 5 47.12 10.11 6.17
CA GLN A 5 47.43 9.77 7.55
C GLN A 5 47.09 10.96 8.46
N PRO A 6 46.82 10.81 9.75
CA PRO A 6 46.54 11.92 10.65
C PRO A 6 47.65 12.99 10.63
N GLN A 7 48.87 12.65 10.42
CA GLN A 7 50.00 13.57 10.29
C GLN A 7 49.95 14.49 9.05
N ASP A 8 49.09 14.17 8.08
CA ASP A 8 48.90 14.97 6.87
C ASP A 8 47.88 16.11 7.09
N ALA A 9 47.27 16.18 8.26
CA ALA A 9 46.23 17.15 8.61
C ALA A 9 46.75 18.13 9.69
N ALA A 10 46.61 19.42 9.42
CA ALA A 10 46.84 20.50 10.36
C ALA A 10 45.53 21.15 10.75
N LEU A 11 45.21 21.14 12.06
CA LEU A 11 43.94 21.65 12.61
C LEU A 11 44.12 23.07 13.17
N ASN A 12 43.02 23.83 13.25
CA ASN A 12 42.94 25.15 13.89
C ASN A 12 43.93 26.15 13.30
N CYS A 13 44.25 26.09 12.02
CA CYS A 13 45.06 27.06 11.32
C CYS A 13 44.33 28.42 11.31
N GLN A 14 45.10 29.49 11.34
CA GLN A 14 44.60 30.87 11.24
C GLN A 14 45.29 31.58 10.07
N ALA A 15 44.51 32.24 9.23
CA ALA A 15 45.03 33.09 8.16
C ALA A 15 44.11 34.32 8.00
N ASP A 16 44.72 35.45 7.88
CA ASP A 16 44.06 36.76 7.69
C ASP A 16 43.75 37.09 6.22
N SER A 17 44.29 36.31 5.30
CA SER A 17 44.10 36.40 3.86
C SER A 17 44.31 35.08 3.16
N TRP A 18 43.73 34.92 1.94
CA TRP A 18 43.93 33.73 1.13
C TRP A 18 45.40 33.54 0.74
N GLN A 19 46.17 34.62 0.56
CA GLN A 19 47.59 34.56 0.29
C GLN A 19 48.34 33.92 1.48
N ASN A 20 48.03 34.34 2.70
CA ASN A 20 48.60 33.77 3.90
C ASN A 20 48.24 32.27 4.06
N ALA A 21 47.00 31.91 3.72
CA ALA A 21 46.58 30.50 3.72
C ALA A 21 47.37 29.65 2.71
N LEU A 22 47.63 30.19 1.50
CA LEU A 22 48.47 29.53 0.50
C LEU A 22 49.91 29.40 0.93
N ASP A 23 50.45 30.44 1.63
CA ASP A 23 51.82 30.41 2.18
C ASP A 23 51.96 29.31 3.23
N GLN A 24 50.98 29.16 4.12
CA GLN A 24 50.95 28.05 5.10
C GLN A 24 50.83 26.69 4.42
N ALA A 25 50.04 26.60 3.37
CA ALA A 25 49.89 25.38 2.60
C ALA A 25 51.20 24.95 1.91
N ALA A 26 51.89 25.91 1.30
CA ALA A 26 53.23 25.72 0.71
C ALA A 26 54.25 25.26 1.74
N ALA A 27 54.30 25.94 2.89
CA ALA A 27 55.19 25.61 4.00
C ALA A 27 54.90 24.16 4.49
N SER A 28 53.65 23.80 4.66
CA SER A 28 53.26 22.45 5.09
C SER A 28 53.66 21.36 4.09
N LEU A 29 53.59 21.61 2.78
CA LEU A 29 54.08 20.68 1.76
C LEU A 29 55.60 20.59 1.80
N HIS A 30 56.33 21.70 1.98
CA HIS A 30 57.80 21.73 2.05
C HIS A 30 58.33 21.03 3.31
N GLU A 31 57.76 21.29 4.48
CA GLU A 31 58.07 20.63 5.76
C GLU A 31 57.87 19.13 5.71
N ALA A 32 56.89 18.66 4.94
CA ALA A 32 56.66 17.25 4.70
C ALA A 32 57.61 16.64 3.68
N GLY A 33 58.55 17.42 3.12
CA GLY A 33 59.54 17.00 2.13
C GLY A 33 58.89 16.62 0.78
N LEU A 34 57.72 17.17 0.46
CA LEU A 34 56.99 16.87 -0.75
C LEU A 34 57.43 17.76 -1.91
N VAL A 35 57.83 18.99 -1.61
CA VAL A 35 58.18 20.02 -2.61
C VAL A 35 59.34 20.88 -2.17
N GLU A 36 59.97 21.58 -3.13
CA GLU A 36 60.96 22.66 -2.85
C GLU A 36 60.31 23.88 -2.22
N ALA A 37 61.08 24.72 -1.51
CA ALA A 37 60.60 25.96 -0.91
C ALA A 37 60.05 26.95 -1.95
N SER A 38 60.56 26.91 -3.18
CA SER A 38 60.13 27.75 -4.31
C SER A 38 58.72 27.37 -4.84
N TYR A 39 58.15 26.20 -4.45
CA TYR A 39 56.84 25.78 -4.86
C TYR A 39 55.67 26.69 -4.38
N ARG A 40 55.96 27.52 -3.37
CA ARG A 40 55.09 28.60 -2.92
C ARG A 40 54.63 29.49 -4.08
N ASP A 41 55.61 29.94 -4.91
CA ASP A 41 55.31 30.86 -6.02
C ASP A 41 54.46 30.15 -7.10
N ALA A 42 54.59 28.85 -7.25
CA ALA A 42 53.77 28.04 -8.15
C ALA A 42 52.31 27.93 -7.69
N LEU A 43 52.05 27.79 -6.40
CA LEU A 43 50.67 27.82 -5.85
C LEU A 43 50.01 29.16 -6.10
N HIS A 44 50.73 30.24 -5.83
CA HIS A 44 50.21 31.62 -6.10
C HIS A 44 49.97 31.85 -7.59
N ALA A 45 50.90 31.39 -8.46
CA ALA A 45 50.76 31.53 -9.90
C ALA A 45 49.54 30.76 -10.44
N ARG A 46 49.29 29.56 -9.89
CA ARG A 46 48.12 28.76 -10.27
C ARG A 46 46.81 29.38 -9.81
N GLU A 47 46.77 29.86 -8.59
CA GLU A 47 45.58 30.53 -8.05
C GLU A 47 45.23 31.83 -8.80
N ALA A 48 46.26 32.54 -9.28
CA ALA A 48 46.09 33.75 -10.10
C ALA A 48 45.50 33.46 -11.49
N GLN A 49 45.62 32.24 -12.02
CA GLN A 49 45.04 31.78 -13.29
C GLN A 49 43.53 31.50 -13.16
N GLY A 50 43.04 31.23 -11.96
CA GLY A 50 41.63 30.90 -11.67
C GLY A 50 41.51 30.29 -10.28
N SER A 51 40.40 30.57 -9.61
CA SER A 51 40.14 30.07 -8.28
C SER A 51 40.19 28.53 -8.20
N THR A 52 40.89 28.02 -7.18
CA THR A 52 40.94 26.62 -6.84
C THR A 52 39.82 26.26 -5.85
N PHE A 53 38.88 27.14 -5.58
CA PHE A 53 37.68 26.86 -4.78
C PHE A 53 36.76 25.88 -5.54
N LEU A 54 36.36 24.78 -4.89
CA LEU A 54 35.52 23.77 -5.49
C LEU A 54 34.03 23.77 -5.04
N GLY A 55 33.73 24.52 -3.99
CA GLY A 55 32.41 24.52 -3.37
C GLY A 55 32.44 24.07 -1.92
N SER A 56 31.31 24.20 -1.21
CA SER A 56 31.10 23.70 0.17
C SER A 56 32.20 24.11 1.17
N GLY A 57 32.85 25.24 0.94
CA GLY A 57 33.93 25.77 1.83
C GLY A 57 35.29 25.07 1.67
N ILE A 58 35.52 24.37 0.56
CA ILE A 58 36.77 23.64 0.29
C ILE A 58 37.49 24.23 -0.92
N ALA A 59 38.80 24.46 -0.79
CA ALA A 59 39.66 24.79 -1.93
C ALA A 59 40.79 23.76 -2.07
N ILE A 60 41.27 23.56 -3.32
CA ILE A 60 42.28 22.56 -3.65
C ILE A 60 43.46 23.24 -4.37
N PRO A 61 44.32 23.94 -3.67
CA PRO A 61 45.51 24.58 -4.23
C PRO A 61 46.50 23.50 -4.72
N HIS A 62 47.00 23.69 -5.94
CA HIS A 62 48.04 22.87 -6.56
C HIS A 62 48.92 23.76 -7.45
N GLY A 63 50.11 23.29 -7.79
CA GLY A 63 51.03 24.08 -8.63
C GLY A 63 50.63 24.06 -10.13
N THR A 64 51.32 24.92 -10.89
CA THR A 64 51.21 24.96 -12.35
C THR A 64 51.90 23.73 -12.99
N PRO A 65 51.58 23.36 -14.23
CA PRO A 65 52.26 22.25 -14.93
C PRO A 65 53.80 22.43 -15.00
N GLU A 66 54.28 23.69 -15.10
CA GLU A 66 55.71 24.03 -15.20
C GLU A 66 56.43 23.81 -13.86
N SER A 67 55.73 23.77 -12.74
CA SER A 67 56.35 23.59 -11.40
C SER A 67 56.51 22.12 -11.01
N ARG A 68 56.26 21.14 -11.90
CA ARG A 68 56.39 19.71 -11.61
C ARG A 68 57.82 19.29 -11.23
N GLU A 69 58.79 19.97 -11.74
CA GLU A 69 60.21 19.73 -11.38
C GLU A 69 60.56 20.07 -9.93
N GLN A 70 59.74 20.92 -9.27
CA GLN A 70 59.89 21.28 -7.88
C GLN A 70 59.28 20.28 -6.89
N ILE A 71 58.65 19.19 -7.41
CA ILE A 71 57.94 18.18 -6.60
C ILE A 71 58.88 16.97 -6.44
N HIS A 72 59.22 16.66 -5.19
CA HIS A 72 60.06 15.52 -4.86
C HIS A 72 59.27 14.21 -4.86
N ARG A 73 58.02 14.25 -4.38
CA ARG A 73 57.06 13.12 -4.41
C ARG A 73 55.64 13.63 -4.34
N THR A 74 54.74 12.85 -4.94
CA THR A 74 53.30 13.14 -4.87
C THR A 74 52.80 13.01 -3.43
N GLY A 75 52.00 14.00 -2.95
CA GLY A 75 51.42 14.01 -1.62
C GLY A 75 50.36 15.05 -1.46
N VAL A 76 49.61 14.97 -0.33
CA VAL A 76 48.52 15.86 0.02
C VAL A 76 48.67 16.36 1.43
N ARG A 77 48.31 17.63 1.67
CA ARG A 77 48.22 18.20 3.01
C ARG A 77 46.88 18.86 3.21
N LEU A 78 46.34 18.68 4.40
CA LEU A 78 45.02 19.22 4.83
C LEU A 78 45.24 20.32 5.85
N LEU A 79 44.71 21.48 5.58
CA LEU A 79 44.75 22.60 6.53
C LEU A 79 43.32 23.08 6.85
N GLN A 80 42.94 22.99 8.11
CA GLN A 80 41.62 23.41 8.58
C GLN A 80 41.67 24.82 9.13
N PHE A 81 40.74 25.64 8.69
CA PHE A 81 40.53 27.04 9.15
C PHE A 81 39.12 27.15 9.75
N PRO A 82 38.92 26.91 11.03
CA PRO A 82 37.57 26.87 11.64
C PRO A 82 36.77 28.18 11.48
N GLU A 83 37.46 29.32 11.49
CA GLU A 83 36.81 30.59 11.27
C GLU A 83 36.62 30.98 9.80
N GLY A 84 37.14 30.14 8.89
CA GLY A 84 37.13 30.33 7.46
C GLY A 84 37.95 31.51 6.97
N VAL A 85 38.52 31.36 5.77
CA VAL A 85 39.35 32.40 5.08
C VAL A 85 38.56 32.88 3.88
N THR A 86 38.46 34.22 3.71
CA THR A 86 37.82 34.81 2.53
C THR A 86 38.75 34.65 1.32
N TRP A 87 38.30 33.90 0.32
CA TRP A 87 39.05 33.68 -0.91
C TRP A 87 38.89 34.85 -1.88
N HIS A 88 39.78 34.97 -2.88
CA HIS A 88 39.78 36.12 -3.79
C HIS A 88 38.49 36.27 -4.64
N ASP A 89 37.75 35.18 -4.82
CA ASP A 89 36.45 35.15 -5.50
C ASP A 89 35.26 35.47 -4.58
N GLY A 90 35.50 35.83 -3.32
CA GLY A 90 34.51 36.18 -2.32
C GLY A 90 33.96 35.00 -1.54
N ASN A 91 34.30 33.76 -1.88
CA ASN A 91 33.88 32.56 -1.17
C ASN A 91 34.64 32.40 0.17
N ARG A 92 34.02 31.69 1.11
CA ARG A 92 34.63 31.37 2.39
C ARG A 92 35.14 29.93 2.41
N VAL A 93 36.45 29.75 2.69
CA VAL A 93 37.15 28.49 2.67
C VAL A 93 37.44 28.04 4.10
N PHE A 94 37.02 26.88 4.51
CA PHE A 94 37.26 26.28 5.82
C PHE A 94 38.28 25.14 5.78
N LEU A 95 38.50 24.56 4.60
CA LEU A 95 39.47 23.48 4.40
C LEU A 95 40.28 23.70 3.12
N LEU A 96 41.62 23.67 3.24
CA LEU A 96 42.52 23.54 2.10
C LEU A 96 42.99 22.08 1.97
N VAL A 97 42.77 21.52 0.79
CA VAL A 97 43.34 20.24 0.36
C VAL A 97 44.46 20.53 -0.62
N THR A 98 45.68 20.76 -0.13
CA THR A 98 46.80 21.19 -0.97
C THR A 98 47.49 19.94 -1.56
N ILE A 99 47.68 19.91 -2.88
CA ILE A 99 48.22 18.78 -3.62
C ILE A 99 49.54 19.10 -4.27
N ALA A 100 50.56 18.25 -4.01
CA ALA A 100 51.77 18.17 -4.79
C ALA A 100 51.73 16.91 -5.65
N ALA A 101 51.64 17.04 -6.99
CA ALA A 101 51.56 15.89 -7.91
C ALA A 101 52.56 16.03 -9.05
N ALA A 102 53.49 15.11 -9.14
CA ALA A 102 54.53 15.10 -10.17
C ALA A 102 53.99 14.70 -11.58
N SER A 103 52.81 14.15 -11.65
CA SER A 103 52.07 13.74 -12.85
C SER A 103 50.61 14.14 -12.77
N ASP A 104 49.73 13.64 -13.66
CA ASP A 104 48.32 13.91 -13.64
C ASP A 104 47.53 13.17 -12.50
N GLU A 105 48.24 12.63 -11.52
CA GLU A 105 47.67 11.98 -10.32
C GLU A 105 46.78 12.89 -9.47
N HIS A 106 46.91 14.23 -9.59
CA HIS A 106 46.02 15.18 -8.95
C HIS A 106 44.56 15.00 -9.37
N LEU A 107 44.29 14.56 -10.60
CA LEU A 107 42.95 14.28 -11.10
C LEU A 107 42.33 13.08 -10.37
N ASP A 108 43.11 12.08 -10.00
CA ASP A 108 42.65 10.93 -9.21
C ASP A 108 42.33 11.32 -7.75
N VAL A 109 43.12 12.24 -7.18
CA VAL A 109 42.81 12.81 -5.86
C VAL A 109 41.53 13.64 -5.91
N LEU A 110 41.35 14.46 -6.93
CA LEU A 110 40.11 15.23 -7.15
C LEU A 110 38.90 14.33 -7.29
N ARG A 111 38.98 13.28 -8.10
CA ARG A 111 37.88 12.31 -8.31
C ARG A 111 37.50 11.59 -7.01
N ARG A 112 38.48 11.34 -6.11
CA ARG A 112 38.20 10.71 -4.80
C ARG A 112 37.54 11.63 -3.81
N LEU A 113 37.72 12.95 -3.95
CA LEU A 113 37.12 13.97 -3.09
C LEU A 113 35.72 14.37 -3.57
N THR A 114 35.27 13.95 -4.77
CA THR A 114 33.98 14.33 -5.34
C THR A 114 32.81 13.96 -4.40
N HIS A 115 32.87 12.81 -3.72
CA HIS A 115 31.86 12.40 -2.76
C HIS A 115 31.73 13.30 -1.52
N VAL A 116 32.78 14.07 -1.21
CA VAL A 116 32.77 15.05 -0.12
C VAL A 116 32.12 16.36 -0.57
N LEU A 117 32.20 16.64 -1.86
CA LEU A 117 31.62 17.84 -2.48
C LEU A 117 30.13 17.70 -2.74
N ASP A 118 29.65 16.46 -2.93
CA ASP A 118 28.22 16.13 -3.17
C ASP A 118 27.38 16.15 -1.88
N ASP A 119 28.03 16.18 -0.69
CA ASP A 119 27.36 16.15 0.61
C ASP A 119 27.80 17.37 1.47
N GLU A 120 26.96 18.38 1.49
CA GLU A 120 27.16 19.62 2.26
C GLU A 120 27.38 19.36 3.77
N SER A 121 26.81 18.29 4.31
CA SER A 121 26.95 17.91 5.72
C SER A 121 28.38 17.43 6.04
N VAL A 122 29.03 16.75 5.11
CA VAL A 122 30.44 16.29 5.28
C VAL A 122 31.40 17.47 5.28
N ALA A 123 31.18 18.46 4.43
CA ALA A 123 32.01 19.66 4.40
C ALA A 123 31.91 20.44 5.72
N GLN A 124 30.73 20.57 6.31
CA GLN A 124 30.54 21.22 7.63
C GLN A 124 31.23 20.41 8.75
N ARG A 125 31.15 19.09 8.71
CA ARG A 125 31.83 18.22 9.68
C ARG A 125 33.35 18.30 9.56
N LEU A 126 33.90 18.43 8.35
CA LEU A 126 35.34 18.63 8.11
C LEU A 126 35.79 19.96 8.66
N ALA A 127 35.01 21.04 8.47
CA ALA A 127 35.28 22.35 9.02
C ALA A 127 35.30 22.37 10.56
N SER A 128 34.54 21.54 11.23
CA SER A 128 34.37 21.41 12.67
C SER A 128 35.09 20.21 13.30
N ALA A 129 35.87 19.45 12.54
CA ALA A 129 36.57 18.29 13.06
C ALA A 129 37.56 18.65 14.18
N GLY A 130 37.42 18.00 15.33
CA GLY A 130 38.25 18.31 16.52
C GLY A 130 39.58 17.56 16.57
N THR A 131 39.78 16.53 15.73
CA THR A 131 41.03 15.74 15.65
C THR A 131 41.42 15.42 14.21
N ALA A 132 42.71 15.22 13.98
CA ALA A 132 43.29 14.85 12.67
C ALA A 132 42.77 13.49 12.20
N GLU A 133 42.55 12.55 13.13
CA GLU A 133 42.01 11.23 12.86
C GLU A 133 40.55 11.35 12.34
N ALA A 134 39.74 12.17 12.97
CA ALA A 134 38.35 12.41 12.56
C ALA A 134 38.28 13.06 11.17
N MET A 135 39.16 14.02 10.87
CA MET A 135 39.26 14.67 9.57
C MET A 135 39.61 13.66 8.46
N VAL A 136 40.64 12.85 8.71
CA VAL A 136 41.11 11.82 7.75
C VAL A 136 40.03 10.74 7.56
N ALA A 137 39.33 10.34 8.63
CA ALA A 137 38.23 9.37 8.53
C ALA A 137 37.05 9.88 7.68
N LEU A 138 36.72 11.17 7.77
CA LEU A 138 35.67 11.81 6.94
C LEU A 138 36.05 11.88 5.45
N LEU A 139 37.35 12.00 5.14
CA LEU A 139 37.87 12.00 3.77
C LEU A 139 38.21 10.59 3.22
N ALA A 140 38.33 9.60 4.12
CA ALA A 140 38.52 8.21 3.71
C ALA A 140 37.21 7.65 3.20
N LYS A 141 37.18 7.04 1.99
CA LYS A 141 36.04 6.20 1.60
C LYS A 141 35.86 5.16 2.69
N PRO A 142 34.59 4.89 3.14
CA PRO A 142 34.35 3.72 3.97
C PRO A 142 34.94 2.50 3.25
N LYS A 143 35.61 1.59 3.97
CA LYS A 143 36.09 0.34 3.41
C LYS A 143 34.91 -0.37 2.78
N VAL A 144 34.76 -0.32 1.48
CA VAL A 144 33.73 -1.04 0.74
C VAL A 144 34.01 -2.51 0.98
N LYS A 145 33.16 -3.17 1.78
CA LYS A 145 33.17 -4.63 1.88
C LYS A 145 32.42 -5.19 0.67
N ALA A 146 32.88 -6.31 0.12
CA ALA A 146 32.11 -7.01 -0.88
C ALA A 146 30.77 -7.46 -0.27
N ARG A 147 29.67 -7.18 -0.97
CA ARG A 147 28.33 -7.51 -0.50
C ARG A 147 28.11 -9.01 -0.52
N LEU A 148 27.68 -9.56 0.60
CA LEU A 148 27.25 -10.93 0.77
C LEU A 148 26.12 -10.92 1.82
N ASP A 149 24.91 -11.14 1.38
CA ASP A 149 23.72 -11.18 2.23
C ASP A 149 22.69 -12.18 1.66
N ALA A 150 21.57 -12.37 2.36
CA ALA A 150 20.53 -13.30 1.91
C ALA A 150 19.97 -12.98 0.51
N GLY A 151 20.02 -11.72 0.08
CA GLY A 151 19.60 -11.29 -1.26
C GLY A 151 20.54 -11.76 -2.37
N THR A 152 21.81 -12.07 -2.04
CA THR A 152 22.80 -12.59 -3.01
C THR A 152 22.82 -14.12 -3.07
N LEU A 153 22.01 -14.83 -2.26
CA LEU A 153 21.90 -16.28 -2.27
C LEU A 153 20.67 -16.75 -3.06
N CYS A 154 20.83 -17.85 -3.79
CA CYS A 154 19.78 -18.53 -4.55
C CYS A 154 19.84 -20.04 -4.27
N LEU A 155 19.32 -20.45 -3.11
CA LEU A 155 19.40 -21.83 -2.66
C LEU A 155 18.20 -22.65 -3.19
N GLY A 156 18.46 -23.89 -3.64
CA GLY A 156 17.41 -24.79 -4.14
C GLY A 156 16.81 -24.37 -5.49
N PHE A 157 17.60 -23.85 -6.42
CA PHE A 157 17.11 -23.44 -7.74
C PHE A 157 16.89 -24.66 -8.65
N PRO A 158 15.77 -24.75 -9.43
CA PRO A 158 15.47 -25.91 -10.31
C PRO A 158 16.32 -25.88 -11.59
N ALA A 159 17.65 -25.99 -11.44
CA ALA A 159 18.60 -25.98 -12.56
C ALA A 159 18.82 -27.37 -13.15
N ARG A 160 19.06 -27.43 -14.46
CA ARG A 160 19.38 -28.64 -15.22
C ARG A 160 20.88 -28.68 -15.60
N ASP A 161 21.55 -27.53 -15.56
CA ASP A 161 22.99 -27.45 -15.81
C ASP A 161 23.64 -26.33 -14.96
N ARG A 162 24.98 -26.30 -14.93
CA ARG A 162 25.72 -25.31 -14.14
C ARG A 162 25.64 -23.90 -14.69
N PHE A 163 25.25 -23.72 -15.95
CA PHE A 163 25.11 -22.42 -16.58
C PHE A 163 23.83 -21.73 -16.11
N GLU A 164 22.73 -22.49 -15.98
CA GLU A 164 21.50 -22.01 -15.38
C GLU A 164 21.73 -21.52 -13.93
N LEU A 165 22.56 -22.23 -13.15
CA LEU A 165 22.96 -21.79 -11.81
C LEU A 165 23.82 -20.52 -11.82
N ALA A 166 24.75 -20.40 -12.76
CA ALA A 166 25.57 -19.19 -12.91
C ALA A 166 24.68 -17.98 -13.25
N LEU A 167 23.70 -18.15 -14.13
CA LEU A 167 22.75 -17.12 -14.46
C LEU A 167 21.83 -16.77 -13.28
N ALA A 168 21.38 -17.76 -12.49
CA ALA A 168 20.60 -17.53 -11.30
C ALA A 168 21.36 -16.71 -10.25
N ALA A 169 22.66 -17.02 -10.03
CA ALA A 169 23.52 -16.24 -9.14
C ALA A 169 23.74 -14.81 -9.68
N ALA A 170 24.01 -14.64 -10.98
CA ALA A 170 24.17 -13.34 -11.62
C ALA A 170 22.87 -12.50 -11.55
N ALA A 171 21.71 -13.14 -11.72
CA ALA A 171 20.41 -12.49 -11.56
C ALA A 171 20.18 -11.95 -10.14
N ARG A 172 20.63 -12.68 -9.10
CA ARG A 172 20.61 -12.19 -7.72
C ARG A 172 21.48 -10.95 -7.53
N LEU A 173 22.68 -10.94 -8.09
CA LEU A 173 23.55 -9.75 -8.05
C LEU A 173 22.93 -8.55 -8.76
N ARG A 174 22.24 -8.77 -9.87
CA ARG A 174 21.52 -7.71 -10.58
C ARG A 174 20.30 -7.22 -9.80
N GLN A 175 19.56 -8.11 -9.20
CA GLN A 175 18.40 -7.78 -8.34
C GLN A 175 18.85 -6.99 -7.10
N ALA A 176 20.04 -7.28 -6.58
CA ALA A 176 20.67 -6.56 -5.48
C ALA A 176 21.35 -5.25 -5.92
N GLU A 177 21.17 -4.82 -7.19
CA GLU A 177 21.75 -3.61 -7.78
C GLU A 177 23.30 -3.56 -7.74
N CYS A 178 23.95 -4.70 -7.51
CA CYS A 178 25.41 -4.80 -7.50
C CYS A 178 26.01 -4.77 -8.90
N VAL A 179 25.23 -5.16 -9.92
CA VAL A 179 25.68 -5.29 -11.32
C VAL A 179 24.58 -4.87 -12.29
N ASP A 180 25.00 -4.53 -13.51
CA ASP A 180 24.08 -4.18 -14.61
C ASP A 180 23.90 -5.33 -15.63
N ALA A 181 23.25 -5.03 -16.79
CA ALA A 181 23.03 -6.01 -17.85
C ALA A 181 24.32 -6.46 -18.55
N HIS A 182 25.39 -5.63 -18.58
CA HIS A 182 26.67 -5.97 -19.20
C HIS A 182 27.39 -7.05 -18.39
N PHE A 183 27.25 -7.02 -17.05
CA PHE A 183 27.78 -8.09 -16.22
C PHE A 183 27.13 -9.44 -16.54
N VAL A 184 25.79 -9.47 -16.62
CA VAL A 184 25.07 -10.70 -16.95
C VAL A 184 25.48 -11.24 -18.33
N ALA A 185 25.63 -10.37 -19.32
CA ALA A 185 26.14 -10.73 -20.63
C ALA A 185 27.57 -11.31 -20.55
N ALA A 186 28.47 -10.67 -19.80
CA ALA A 186 29.84 -11.16 -19.61
C ALA A 186 29.89 -12.55 -18.92
N ILE A 187 28.98 -12.81 -17.95
CA ILE A 187 28.87 -14.15 -17.33
C ILE A 187 28.40 -15.21 -18.32
N THR A 188 27.54 -14.87 -19.31
CA THR A 188 27.08 -15.83 -20.33
C THR A 188 28.19 -16.29 -21.27
N GLU A 189 29.27 -15.52 -21.42
CA GLU A 189 30.41 -15.85 -22.27
C GLU A 189 31.49 -16.65 -21.53
N GLN A 190 31.35 -16.83 -20.19
CA GLN A 190 32.36 -17.50 -19.38
C GLN A 190 31.98 -18.92 -18.98
N GLU A 191 32.93 -19.80 -18.97
CA GLU A 191 32.73 -21.14 -18.46
C GLU A 191 33.10 -21.23 -16.97
N PRO A 192 32.15 -21.71 -16.08
CA PRO A 192 32.45 -21.87 -14.67
C PRO A 192 33.64 -22.77 -14.39
N VAL A 193 34.53 -22.33 -13.52
CA VAL A 193 35.73 -23.04 -13.08
C VAL A 193 35.43 -23.89 -11.86
N SER A 194 35.92 -25.13 -11.81
CA SER A 194 35.70 -26.00 -10.65
C SER A 194 36.57 -25.58 -9.47
N LEU A 195 35.93 -25.47 -8.29
CA LEU A 195 36.56 -25.22 -6.99
C LEU A 195 36.80 -26.51 -6.18
N GLY A 196 36.32 -27.67 -6.67
CA GLY A 196 36.29 -28.92 -5.92
C GLY A 196 34.92 -29.13 -5.20
N GLN A 197 34.71 -30.33 -4.63
CA GLN A 197 33.49 -30.69 -3.87
C GLN A 197 32.17 -30.38 -4.58
N GLY A 198 32.13 -30.37 -5.92
CA GLY A 198 30.97 -30.05 -6.72
C GLY A 198 30.61 -28.55 -6.78
N LEU A 199 31.45 -27.68 -6.25
CA LEU A 199 31.30 -26.24 -6.29
C LEU A 199 32.07 -25.63 -7.48
N TRP A 200 31.46 -24.62 -8.09
CA TRP A 200 31.97 -23.94 -9.28
C TRP A 200 32.00 -22.43 -9.07
N LEU A 201 32.87 -21.73 -9.81
CA LEU A 201 33.01 -20.27 -9.75
C LEU A 201 32.93 -19.65 -11.14
N VAL A 202 32.25 -18.53 -11.24
CA VAL A 202 32.28 -17.64 -12.41
C VAL A 202 32.45 -16.21 -11.92
N SER A 203 33.18 -15.36 -12.68
CA SER A 203 33.42 -13.98 -12.26
C SER A 203 33.53 -13.05 -13.45
N ALA A 204 33.07 -11.80 -13.30
CA ALA A 204 33.26 -10.73 -14.27
C ALA A 204 33.57 -9.41 -13.56
N ALA A 205 34.23 -8.49 -14.27
CA ALA A 205 34.54 -7.16 -13.77
C ALA A 205 33.78 -6.05 -14.52
N SER A 206 33.22 -6.36 -15.71
CA SER A 206 32.43 -5.38 -16.47
C SER A 206 31.02 -5.26 -15.92
N GLY A 207 30.47 -4.04 -15.88
CA GLY A 207 29.10 -3.80 -15.38
C GLY A 207 28.92 -3.97 -13.88
N VAL A 208 30.00 -3.88 -13.09
CA VAL A 208 29.96 -3.95 -11.61
C VAL A 208 29.82 -2.56 -11.01
N SER A 209 28.71 -2.33 -10.32
CA SER A 209 28.43 -1.12 -9.55
C SER A 209 28.97 -1.23 -8.12
N GLN A 210 28.82 -2.41 -7.52
CA GLN A 210 29.29 -2.75 -6.17
C GLN A 210 29.91 -4.15 -6.17
N PRO A 211 31.13 -4.36 -5.60
CA PRO A 211 31.70 -5.70 -5.47
C PRO A 211 30.81 -6.59 -4.60
N ALA A 212 30.54 -7.82 -5.06
CA ALA A 212 29.65 -8.75 -4.38
C ALA A 212 29.96 -10.21 -4.71
N LEU A 213 29.50 -11.13 -3.85
CA LEU A 213 29.54 -12.57 -4.04
C LEU A 213 28.10 -13.12 -3.98
N ALA A 214 27.72 -13.94 -4.94
CA ALA A 214 26.48 -14.70 -4.92
C ALA A 214 26.74 -16.20 -4.95
N LEU A 215 25.85 -17.00 -4.35
CA LEU A 215 25.83 -18.45 -4.45
C LEU A 215 24.47 -18.92 -4.97
N ALA A 216 24.46 -19.79 -5.99
CA ALA A 216 23.28 -20.56 -6.39
C ALA A 216 23.51 -22.05 -6.18
N THR A 217 22.57 -22.74 -5.51
CA THR A 217 22.57 -24.19 -5.35
C THR A 217 21.37 -24.80 -6.05
N PRO A 218 21.47 -26.03 -6.63
CA PRO A 218 20.32 -26.69 -7.25
C PRO A 218 19.38 -27.29 -6.18
N GLU A 219 18.11 -27.55 -6.55
CA GLU A 219 17.18 -28.33 -5.71
C GLU A 219 17.73 -29.71 -5.35
N ARG A 220 18.42 -30.32 -6.29
CA ARG A 220 19.11 -31.62 -6.12
C ARG A 220 20.42 -31.56 -6.87
N SER A 221 21.49 -32.00 -6.21
CA SER A 221 22.80 -32.16 -6.86
C SER A 221 22.70 -33.05 -8.10
N PHE A 222 23.35 -32.68 -9.18
CA PHE A 222 23.33 -33.42 -10.43
C PHE A 222 24.77 -33.56 -11.02
N THR A 223 24.95 -34.57 -11.88
CA THR A 223 26.21 -34.77 -12.58
C THR A 223 26.15 -34.10 -13.96
N GLY A 224 26.91 -33.03 -14.15
CA GLY A 224 27.10 -32.38 -15.45
C GLY A 224 28.27 -33.02 -16.26
N ALA A 225 28.47 -32.53 -17.49
CA ALA A 225 29.49 -33.07 -18.41
C ALA A 225 30.93 -33.00 -17.86
N LYS A 226 31.22 -32.15 -16.88
CA LYS A 226 32.58 -31.96 -16.29
C LYS A 226 32.66 -32.34 -14.80
N GLY A 227 31.64 -33.00 -14.24
CA GLY A 227 31.60 -33.47 -12.85
C GLY A 227 30.34 -33.14 -12.10
N MET A 228 30.33 -33.40 -10.79
CA MET A 228 29.22 -33.09 -9.87
C MET A 228 28.99 -31.58 -9.80
N VAL A 229 27.74 -31.18 -9.70
CA VAL A 229 27.32 -29.80 -9.54
C VAL A 229 26.45 -29.67 -8.29
N ASN A 230 27.02 -29.08 -7.25
CA ASN A 230 26.40 -28.80 -5.95
C ASN A 230 26.10 -27.32 -5.79
N GLY A 231 26.81 -26.44 -6.51
CA GLY A 231 26.56 -25.01 -6.47
C GLY A 231 27.49 -24.20 -7.37
N VAL A 232 27.11 -22.98 -7.68
CA VAL A 232 27.90 -22.03 -8.46
C VAL A 232 28.01 -20.71 -7.72
N PHE A 233 29.23 -20.28 -7.43
CA PHE A 233 29.54 -18.93 -6.97
C PHE A 233 29.69 -17.98 -8.16
N CYS A 234 29.11 -16.78 -8.02
CA CYS A 234 29.24 -15.70 -8.99
C CYS A 234 29.85 -14.47 -8.30
N VAL A 235 31.01 -14.01 -8.81
CA VAL A 235 31.76 -12.89 -8.23
C VAL A 235 31.68 -11.68 -9.13
N ALA A 236 31.10 -10.59 -8.59
CA ALA A 236 31.19 -9.27 -9.16
C ALA A 236 32.51 -8.64 -8.70
N ALA A 237 33.54 -8.74 -9.55
CA ALA A 237 34.92 -8.39 -9.21
C ALA A 237 35.20 -6.89 -9.41
N GLN A 238 35.64 -6.21 -8.36
CA GLN A 238 36.10 -4.83 -8.43
C GLN A 238 37.28 -4.62 -7.49
N GLY A 239 38.48 -4.50 -8.04
CA GLY A 239 39.73 -4.42 -7.26
C GLY A 239 39.96 -5.68 -6.40
N ASP A 240 40.52 -5.52 -5.21
CA ASP A 240 40.85 -6.61 -4.28
C ASP A 240 39.80 -6.81 -3.16
N VAL A 241 38.65 -6.14 -3.24
CA VAL A 241 37.64 -6.08 -2.15
C VAL A 241 37.02 -7.44 -1.83
N HIS A 242 36.90 -8.32 -2.83
CA HIS A 242 36.35 -9.68 -2.70
C HIS A 242 37.34 -10.71 -2.16
N ARG A 243 38.65 -10.35 -2.04
CA ARG A 243 39.73 -11.25 -1.68
C ARG A 243 39.50 -11.95 -0.34
N GLU A 244 39.08 -11.20 0.68
CA GLU A 244 38.84 -11.74 2.02
C GLU A 244 37.73 -12.82 2.03
N LEU A 245 36.66 -12.67 1.23
CA LEU A 245 35.60 -13.66 1.09
C LEU A 245 36.09 -14.91 0.32
N LEU A 246 36.92 -14.72 -0.71
CA LEU A 246 37.49 -15.84 -1.50
C LEU A 246 38.52 -16.62 -0.70
N GLU A 247 39.31 -15.95 0.14
CA GLU A 247 40.27 -16.61 1.06
C GLU A 247 39.51 -17.50 2.06
N ARG A 248 38.41 -17.02 2.65
CA ARG A 248 37.55 -17.83 3.54
C ARG A 248 36.90 -18.99 2.81
N LEU A 249 36.40 -18.77 1.59
CA LEU A 249 35.86 -19.84 0.78
C LEU A 249 36.92 -20.92 0.49
N ALA A 250 38.17 -20.52 0.21
CA ALA A 250 39.28 -21.46 0.03
C ALA A 250 39.55 -22.24 1.31
N ASP A 251 39.59 -21.60 2.47
CA ASP A 251 39.81 -22.27 3.78
C ASP A 251 38.70 -23.31 4.07
N LEU A 252 37.41 -22.98 3.75
CA LEU A 252 36.28 -23.91 3.89
C LEU A 252 36.40 -25.11 2.94
N LEU A 253 36.89 -24.89 1.73
CA LEU A 253 37.13 -25.97 0.76
C LEU A 253 38.29 -26.86 1.18
N ASP A 254 39.38 -26.27 1.69
CA ASP A 254 40.54 -26.99 2.17
C ASP A 254 40.24 -27.84 3.42
N SER A 255 39.32 -27.34 4.29
CA SER A 255 38.85 -28.09 5.46
C SER A 255 37.87 -29.23 5.14
N GLY A 256 37.41 -29.32 3.87
CA GLY A 256 36.42 -30.31 3.45
C GLY A 256 34.96 -29.94 3.77
N GLU A 257 34.72 -28.69 4.19
CA GLU A 257 33.39 -28.22 4.63
C GLU A 257 32.56 -27.63 3.47
N GLY A 258 33.03 -27.70 2.23
CA GLY A 258 32.32 -27.15 1.06
C GLY A 258 30.95 -27.81 0.81
N GLU A 259 30.81 -29.13 1.08
CA GLU A 259 29.52 -29.84 0.98
C GLU A 259 28.50 -29.32 2.00
N ALA A 260 28.95 -28.86 3.16
CA ALA A 260 28.08 -28.30 4.19
C ALA A 260 27.50 -26.94 3.82
N LEU A 261 27.98 -26.27 2.77
CA LEU A 261 27.36 -25.04 2.24
C LEU A 261 26.18 -25.34 1.33
N VAL A 262 26.07 -26.56 0.78
CA VAL A 262 25.05 -26.95 -0.20
C VAL A 262 23.71 -27.24 0.47
N ASP A 263 23.75 -27.93 1.61
CA ASP A 263 22.59 -28.33 2.38
C ASP A 263 22.25 -27.32 3.49
N ALA A 264 23.06 -26.25 3.65
CA ALA A 264 22.87 -25.22 4.65
C ALA A 264 21.81 -24.20 4.24
N ASP A 265 21.13 -23.64 5.22
CA ASP A 265 20.27 -22.46 5.01
C ASP A 265 21.13 -21.19 4.80
N ALA A 266 20.48 -20.12 4.38
CA ALA A 266 21.14 -18.86 4.05
C ALA A 266 21.97 -18.31 5.22
N ASP A 267 21.48 -18.43 6.47
CA ASP A 267 22.17 -17.90 7.65
C ASP A 267 23.45 -18.70 7.97
N HIS A 268 23.41 -20.02 7.82
CA HIS A 268 24.57 -20.86 7.98
C HIS A 268 25.62 -20.63 6.88
N VAL A 269 25.17 -20.46 5.62
CA VAL A 269 26.07 -20.08 4.50
C VAL A 269 26.72 -18.73 4.79
N LEU A 270 25.95 -17.73 5.21
CA LEU A 270 26.45 -16.38 5.51
C LEU A 270 27.40 -16.41 6.71
N ALA A 271 27.05 -17.07 7.81
CA ALA A 271 27.90 -17.18 8.99
C ALA A 271 29.26 -17.84 8.68
N ARG A 272 29.26 -18.91 7.87
CA ARG A 272 30.50 -19.59 7.46
C ARG A 272 31.37 -18.73 6.55
N LEU A 273 30.77 -18.04 5.56
CA LEU A 273 31.51 -17.17 4.64
C LEU A 273 31.91 -15.83 5.27
N SER A 274 31.13 -15.28 6.24
CA SER A 274 31.45 -14.03 6.96
C SER A 274 32.42 -14.25 8.15
N GLY A 275 32.52 -15.50 8.65
CA GLY A 275 33.31 -15.84 9.83
C GLY A 275 32.69 -15.41 11.17
N GLU A 276 31.40 -15.10 11.20
CA GLU A 276 30.63 -14.82 12.40
C GLU A 276 30.07 -16.13 12.97
N SER A 277 30.40 -16.47 14.22
CA SER A 277 29.83 -17.66 14.86
C SER A 277 28.42 -17.33 15.34
N SER A 278 27.40 -17.85 14.69
CA SER A 278 26.00 -17.74 15.14
C SER A 278 25.78 -18.74 16.30
N GLN A 279 25.58 -18.24 17.53
CA GLN A 279 25.10 -19.02 18.67
C GLN A 279 23.56 -19.07 18.75
N ALA A 280 22.85 -18.55 17.76
CA ALA A 280 21.40 -18.51 17.77
C ALA A 280 20.80 -19.82 17.28
N GLU A 281 19.94 -20.41 18.09
CA GLU A 281 19.08 -21.52 17.68
C GLU A 281 17.95 -21.01 16.80
N THR A 282 17.50 -21.83 15.83
CA THR A 282 16.43 -21.46 14.90
C THR A 282 15.31 -22.50 14.86
N ALA A 283 14.08 -22.05 14.61
CA ALA A 283 12.94 -22.92 14.36
C ALA A 283 12.11 -22.39 13.18
N ARG A 284 11.54 -23.31 12.39
CA ARG A 284 10.77 -22.99 11.19
C ARG A 284 9.32 -23.39 11.35
N VAL A 285 8.42 -22.58 10.82
CA VAL A 285 6.99 -22.90 10.76
C VAL A 285 6.34 -22.21 9.55
N THR A 286 5.55 -22.96 8.80
CA THR A 286 4.78 -22.41 7.69
C THR A 286 3.53 -21.71 8.23
N LEU A 287 3.28 -20.50 7.74
CA LEU A 287 2.12 -19.70 8.11
C LEU A 287 0.87 -20.23 7.38
N LEU A 288 -0.12 -20.66 8.13
CA LEU A 288 -1.36 -21.25 7.61
C LEU A 288 -2.55 -20.29 7.67
N ASN A 289 -2.36 -19.09 8.23
CA ASN A 289 -3.38 -18.04 8.33
C ASN A 289 -3.79 -17.53 6.96
N ALA A 290 -5.07 -17.44 6.70
CA ALA A 290 -5.65 -17.16 5.37
C ALA A 290 -5.11 -15.89 4.72
N HIS A 291 -5.06 -14.81 5.49
CA HIS A 291 -4.62 -13.50 5.04
C HIS A 291 -3.19 -13.16 5.49
N GLY A 292 -2.41 -14.19 5.86
CA GLY A 292 -1.05 -13.99 6.36
C GLY A 292 -1.01 -13.35 7.75
N LEU A 293 0.09 -12.67 8.06
CA LEU A 293 0.26 -11.92 9.32
C LEU A 293 -0.37 -10.52 9.22
N HIS A 294 -1.70 -10.47 9.05
CA HIS A 294 -2.44 -9.22 9.19
C HIS A 294 -2.67 -8.87 10.68
N ALA A 295 -3.39 -7.79 10.95
CA ALA A 295 -3.47 -7.18 12.29
C ALA A 295 -3.71 -8.16 13.46
N ARG A 296 -4.69 -9.07 13.37
CA ARG A 296 -5.06 -9.99 14.46
C ARG A 296 -4.03 -11.11 14.69
N PRO A 297 -3.61 -11.90 13.67
CA PRO A 297 -2.54 -12.88 13.83
C PRO A 297 -1.20 -12.27 14.25
N ALA A 298 -0.84 -11.10 13.68
CA ALA A 298 0.38 -10.40 14.04
C ALA A 298 0.38 -9.98 15.51
N LYS A 299 -0.74 -9.44 16.00
CA LYS A 299 -0.92 -9.09 17.43
C LYS A 299 -0.69 -10.30 18.35
N LEU A 300 -1.31 -11.45 18.04
CA LEU A 300 -1.18 -12.66 18.86
C LEU A 300 0.22 -13.27 18.76
N LEU A 301 0.89 -13.19 17.61
CA LEU A 301 2.28 -13.59 17.47
C LEU A 301 3.20 -12.72 18.33
N VAL A 302 2.99 -11.40 18.32
CA VAL A 302 3.74 -10.45 19.15
C VAL A 302 3.52 -10.70 20.64
N GLN A 303 2.28 -10.97 21.06
CA GLN A 303 1.97 -11.32 22.44
C GLN A 303 2.69 -12.62 22.85
N ALA A 304 2.62 -13.67 22.04
CA ALA A 304 3.33 -14.91 22.29
C ALA A 304 4.85 -14.71 22.39
N ALA A 305 5.43 -13.82 21.58
CA ALA A 305 6.86 -13.49 21.63
C ALA A 305 7.23 -12.71 22.89
N ARG A 306 6.37 -11.80 23.35
CA ARG A 306 6.60 -11.02 24.60
C ARG A 306 6.47 -11.87 25.88
N GLU A 307 5.76 -12.99 25.83
CA GLU A 307 5.65 -13.95 26.91
C GLU A 307 6.89 -14.84 27.08
N GLN A 308 7.80 -14.84 26.09
CA GLN A 308 9.02 -15.63 26.16
C GLN A 308 10.08 -14.93 27.04
N PRO A 309 10.87 -15.70 27.77
CA PRO A 309 11.94 -15.15 28.63
C PRO A 309 13.15 -14.63 27.86
N LEU A 310 13.28 -15.05 26.59
CA LEU A 310 14.36 -14.66 25.66
C LEU A 310 13.83 -13.80 24.52
N PRO A 311 14.62 -12.85 24.03
CA PRO A 311 14.24 -12.07 22.86
C PRO A 311 14.18 -12.96 21.61
N ILE A 312 13.00 -13.00 20.97
CA ILE A 312 12.76 -13.75 19.75
C ILE A 312 12.85 -12.82 18.55
N ARG A 313 13.58 -13.24 17.53
CA ARG A 313 13.62 -12.59 16.22
C ARG A 313 12.90 -13.43 15.19
N VAL A 314 12.37 -12.81 14.13
CA VAL A 314 11.62 -13.49 13.08
C VAL A 314 11.98 -12.92 11.71
N ARG A 315 12.00 -13.78 10.69
CA ARG A 315 12.11 -13.40 9.28
C ARG A 315 11.34 -14.37 8.39
N LEU A 316 11.10 -13.96 7.14
CA LEU A 316 10.61 -14.87 6.11
C LEU A 316 11.76 -15.72 5.54
N MET A 317 11.47 -16.97 5.21
CA MET A 317 12.40 -17.82 4.47
C MET A 317 12.50 -17.39 3.02
N GLU A 318 11.40 -16.94 2.44
CA GLU A 318 11.29 -16.49 1.05
C GLU A 318 11.58 -14.98 0.94
N GLY A 319 12.52 -14.58 0.09
CA GLY A 319 12.87 -13.19 -0.18
C GLY A 319 14.06 -12.67 0.65
N ALA A 320 14.41 -11.40 0.41
CA ALA A 320 15.49 -10.68 1.11
C ALA A 320 15.00 -10.03 2.43
N ALA A 321 14.18 -10.74 3.22
CA ALA A 321 13.58 -10.16 4.41
C ALA A 321 14.62 -9.99 5.53
N GLU A 322 14.72 -8.77 6.04
CA GLU A 322 15.51 -8.43 7.22
C GLU A 322 14.99 -9.22 8.44
N THR A 323 15.90 -9.68 9.31
CA THR A 323 15.53 -10.32 10.57
C THR A 323 15.07 -9.26 11.57
N VAL A 324 13.80 -9.32 11.98
CA VAL A 324 13.16 -8.32 12.82
C VAL A 324 12.80 -8.88 14.19
N SER A 325 12.52 -8.00 15.16
CA SER A 325 12.03 -8.41 16.47
C SER A 325 10.61 -8.99 16.38
N ALA A 326 10.39 -10.20 16.88
CA ALA A 326 9.05 -10.78 16.95
C ALA A 326 8.15 -10.11 18.01
N ALA A 327 8.71 -9.26 18.89
CA ALA A 327 7.98 -8.48 19.89
C ALA A 327 7.47 -7.12 19.36
N SER A 328 7.85 -6.73 18.13
CA SER A 328 7.43 -5.48 17.47
C SER A 328 6.28 -5.75 16.49
N LEU A 329 5.13 -5.13 16.74
CA LEU A 329 3.95 -5.27 15.88
C LEU A 329 4.19 -4.63 14.50
N THR A 330 4.83 -3.47 14.48
CA THR A 330 5.12 -2.74 13.24
C THR A 330 6.07 -3.53 12.34
N LYS A 331 7.11 -4.12 12.88
CA LYS A 331 8.08 -4.94 12.15
C LYS A 331 7.51 -6.28 11.69
N VAL A 332 6.71 -6.95 12.53
CA VAL A 332 6.04 -8.20 12.17
C VAL A 332 5.05 -8.01 11.03
N ILE A 333 4.25 -6.94 11.05
CA ILE A 333 3.35 -6.58 9.94
C ILE A 333 4.18 -6.20 8.71
N GLY A 334 5.28 -5.46 8.90
CA GLY A 334 6.21 -5.05 7.85
C GLY A 334 6.89 -6.20 7.10
N LEU A 335 6.94 -7.41 7.67
CA LEU A 335 7.39 -8.61 6.93
C LEU A 335 6.49 -8.93 5.72
N GLY A 336 5.22 -8.50 5.73
CA GLY A 336 4.28 -8.80 4.66
C GLY A 336 4.04 -10.30 4.46
N ALA A 337 4.15 -11.10 5.54
CA ALA A 337 4.10 -12.55 5.49
C ALA A 337 2.73 -13.07 5.07
N ARG A 338 2.69 -13.88 4.02
CA ARG A 338 1.47 -14.46 3.42
C ARG A 338 1.30 -15.93 3.77
N ARG A 339 0.09 -16.45 3.58
CA ARG A 339 -0.18 -17.89 3.73
C ARG A 339 0.75 -18.73 2.86
N GLY A 340 1.23 -19.84 3.39
CA GLY A 340 2.15 -20.77 2.72
C GLY A 340 3.61 -20.37 2.82
N GLN A 341 3.94 -19.13 3.23
CA GLN A 341 5.31 -18.71 3.48
C GLN A 341 5.80 -19.21 4.83
N THR A 342 7.10 -19.44 4.92
CA THR A 342 7.74 -20.01 6.11
C THR A 342 8.38 -18.91 6.96
N LEU A 343 7.95 -18.80 8.22
CA LEU A 343 8.58 -17.97 9.22
C LEU A 343 9.76 -18.72 9.85
N ILE A 344 10.88 -18.06 10.02
CA ILE A 344 12.04 -18.55 10.74
C ILE A 344 12.20 -17.70 11.98
N PHE A 345 12.02 -18.32 13.13
CA PHE A 345 12.29 -17.73 14.44
C PHE A 345 13.72 -18.04 14.86
N SER A 346 14.39 -17.08 15.50
CA SER A 346 15.72 -17.26 16.08
C SER A 346 15.79 -16.70 17.51
N ALA A 347 16.56 -17.36 18.37
CA ALA A 347 16.82 -16.94 19.74
C ALA A 347 18.23 -17.37 20.16
N GLU A 348 18.92 -16.54 20.96
CA GLU A 348 20.22 -16.85 21.53
C GLU A 348 20.02 -17.49 22.92
N SER A 349 20.76 -18.54 23.22
CA SER A 349 20.68 -19.20 24.53
C SER A 349 21.24 -18.29 25.63
N GLY A 350 20.43 -17.95 26.60
CA GLY A 350 20.81 -17.15 27.76
C GLY A 350 21.62 -18.01 28.79
N GLY A 351 22.64 -17.41 29.40
CA GLY A 351 23.64 -18.08 30.21
C GLY A 351 23.21 -18.66 31.57
N LYS A 352 21.93 -18.89 31.87
CA LYS A 352 21.43 -19.58 33.08
C LYS A 352 20.10 -20.30 32.81
N GLY A 353 20.16 -21.49 32.22
CA GLY A 353 19.05 -22.46 32.26
C GLY A 353 17.82 -22.15 31.41
N GLU A 354 17.83 -21.05 30.67
CA GLU A 354 16.75 -20.69 29.73
C GLU A 354 17.07 -21.28 28.35
N SER A 355 16.23 -22.21 27.94
CA SER A 355 16.42 -22.93 26.66
C SER A 355 15.81 -22.12 25.50
N ALA A 356 16.65 -21.67 24.57
CA ALA A 356 16.21 -21.07 23.32
C ALA A 356 15.25 -22.02 22.57
N GLN A 357 15.52 -23.32 22.63
CA GLN A 357 14.67 -24.36 22.04
C GLN A 357 13.24 -24.38 22.59
N ALA A 358 13.06 -24.17 23.91
CA ALA A 358 11.72 -24.11 24.51
C ALA A 358 10.94 -22.87 24.04
N ALA A 359 11.59 -21.70 24.00
CA ALA A 359 10.99 -20.47 23.54
C ALA A 359 10.62 -20.55 22.05
N LEU A 360 11.50 -21.09 21.21
CA LEU A 360 11.24 -21.31 19.78
C LEU A 360 10.11 -22.31 19.54
N ALA A 361 10.05 -23.38 20.33
CA ALA A 361 8.96 -24.37 20.27
C ALA A 361 7.60 -23.73 20.61
N ALA A 362 7.56 -22.82 21.59
CA ALA A 362 6.35 -22.08 21.94
C ALA A 362 5.88 -21.18 20.79
N MET A 363 6.80 -20.49 20.10
CA MET A 363 6.47 -19.67 18.91
C MET A 363 5.91 -20.53 17.77
N VAL A 364 6.54 -21.67 17.49
CA VAL A 364 6.07 -22.63 16.48
C VAL A 364 4.67 -23.15 16.84
N ALA A 365 4.43 -23.46 18.11
CA ALA A 365 3.13 -23.93 18.57
C ALA A 365 2.05 -22.84 18.41
N ALA A 366 2.35 -21.58 18.72
CA ALA A 366 1.43 -20.46 18.56
C ALA A 366 1.02 -20.28 17.09
N VAL A 367 1.98 -20.32 16.15
CA VAL A 367 1.70 -20.22 14.71
C VAL A 367 0.88 -21.44 14.22
N LYS A 368 1.24 -22.66 14.63
CA LYS A 368 0.48 -23.88 14.28
C LYS A 368 -0.95 -23.87 14.84
N ALA A 369 -1.18 -23.25 15.99
CA ALA A 369 -2.50 -23.07 16.57
C ALA A 369 -3.34 -22.02 15.83
N GLY A 370 -2.75 -21.34 14.84
CA GLY A 370 -3.45 -20.40 13.94
C GLY A 370 -3.55 -18.97 14.46
N LEU A 371 -2.85 -18.60 15.54
CA LEU A 371 -2.85 -17.22 16.03
C LEU A 371 -4.27 -16.63 16.14
N GLY A 372 -5.19 -17.40 16.75
CA GLY A 372 -6.58 -17.00 16.97
C GLY A 372 -7.52 -17.16 15.76
N GLU A 373 -7.07 -17.80 14.70
CA GLU A 373 -7.85 -18.17 13.52
C GLU A 373 -7.85 -19.69 13.33
N SER A 374 -8.86 -20.21 12.62
CA SER A 374 -8.88 -21.61 12.23
C SER A 374 -7.91 -21.86 11.08
N VAL A 375 -7.00 -22.82 11.22
CA VAL A 375 -6.02 -23.18 10.19
C VAL A 375 -6.26 -24.59 9.68
N ARG A 376 -6.10 -24.78 8.35
CA ARG A 376 -6.13 -26.10 7.71
C ARG A 376 -4.78 -26.36 7.02
N PRO A 377 -4.27 -27.61 7.01
CA PRO A 377 -3.03 -27.95 6.30
C PRO A 377 -3.09 -27.57 4.82
N LEU A 378 -1.94 -27.28 4.23
CA LEU A 378 -1.82 -27.11 2.78
C LEU A 378 -2.04 -28.47 2.13
N SER A 379 -2.91 -28.57 1.11
CA SER A 379 -3.00 -29.77 0.28
C SER A 379 -1.74 -29.90 -0.57
N ASP A 380 -1.14 -31.10 -0.59
CA ASP A 380 0.01 -31.42 -1.43
C ASP A 380 -0.33 -31.25 -2.92
N GLY A 381 0.10 -30.14 -3.52
CA GLY A 381 -0.09 -29.88 -4.95
C GLY A 381 0.28 -28.46 -5.35
N GLY A 382 1.54 -28.22 -5.71
CA GLY A 382 1.96 -27.07 -6.51
C GLY A 382 2.73 -25.98 -5.80
N GLY A 383 4.02 -26.20 -5.58
CA GLY A 383 5.00 -25.14 -5.32
C GLY A 383 5.19 -24.28 -6.55
N GLY A 384 4.51 -23.15 -6.61
CA GLY A 384 4.73 -22.10 -7.61
C GLY A 384 5.64 -21.02 -7.02
N SER A 385 6.85 -20.93 -7.53
CA SER A 385 7.82 -19.86 -7.25
C SER A 385 7.27 -18.52 -7.71
N TYR A 386 7.07 -17.59 -6.78
CA TYR A 386 6.69 -16.21 -7.09
C TYR A 386 7.93 -15.36 -7.34
N GLY A 387 8.19 -15.08 -8.63
CA GLY A 387 9.09 -14.01 -9.02
C GLY A 387 8.40 -12.65 -8.83
N SER A 388 8.90 -11.85 -7.91
CA SER A 388 8.48 -10.46 -7.76
C SER A 388 9.02 -9.62 -8.92
N ARG A 389 8.17 -9.19 -9.84
CA ARG A 389 8.47 -8.04 -10.69
C ARG A 389 8.07 -6.78 -9.94
N ARG A 390 9.08 -6.04 -9.49
CA ARG A 390 8.94 -4.63 -9.18
C ARG A 390 8.89 -3.87 -10.50
N ASP A 391 7.72 -3.46 -10.94
CA ASP A 391 7.59 -2.30 -11.79
C ASP A 391 7.25 -1.13 -10.87
N ALA A 392 8.30 -0.38 -10.56
CA ALA A 392 8.19 0.90 -9.89
C ALA A 392 7.65 1.91 -10.90
N ALA A 393 6.36 2.13 -10.89
CA ALA A 393 5.83 3.40 -11.33
C ALA A 393 6.25 4.43 -10.27
N ARG A 394 7.34 5.12 -10.51
CA ARG A 394 7.68 6.38 -9.87
C ARG A 394 6.64 7.41 -10.32
N GLU A 395 5.52 7.48 -9.65
CA GLU A 395 4.77 8.71 -9.60
C GLU A 395 5.58 9.71 -8.78
N THR A 396 6.14 10.66 -9.47
CA THR A 396 6.67 11.89 -8.90
C THR A 396 5.55 12.54 -8.10
N ALA A 397 5.62 12.40 -6.78
CA ALA A 397 4.95 13.31 -5.89
C ALA A 397 5.55 14.69 -6.16
N GLY A 398 4.84 15.50 -6.91
CA GLY A 398 5.16 16.91 -7.05
C GLY A 398 5.12 17.53 -5.67
N GLU A 399 6.28 17.94 -5.19
CA GLU A 399 6.39 18.90 -4.11
C GLU A 399 5.62 20.14 -4.53
N MET A 400 4.41 20.29 -4.03
CA MET A 400 3.74 21.59 -4.06
C MET A 400 4.34 22.43 -2.95
N SER A 401 5.37 23.16 -3.35
CA SER A 401 5.90 24.33 -2.67
C SER A 401 4.83 25.38 -2.45
N SER A 402 5.01 26.11 -1.34
CA SER A 402 4.52 27.43 -0.96
C SER A 402 3.08 27.51 -0.45
N GLU A 403 3.01 27.80 0.85
CA GLU A 403 1.93 28.52 1.50
C GLU A 403 1.72 29.87 0.81
N THR A 404 0.96 29.87 -0.25
CA THR A 404 0.21 31.06 -0.66
C THR A 404 -0.97 31.18 0.28
N ALA A 405 -1.07 32.30 1.00
CA ALA A 405 -2.23 32.64 1.81
C ALA A 405 -3.49 32.43 0.96
N GLN A 406 -4.27 31.39 1.29
CA GLN A 406 -5.47 31.05 0.52
C GLN A 406 -6.53 32.11 0.81
N GLU A 407 -7.04 32.77 -0.22
CA GLU A 407 -8.14 33.72 -0.10
C GLU A 407 -9.35 33.08 0.61
N PRO A 408 -10.00 33.80 1.54
CA PRO A 408 -11.17 33.32 2.24
C PRO A 408 -12.29 32.98 1.24
N ILE A 409 -13.01 31.89 1.50
CA ILE A 409 -14.15 31.46 0.67
C ILE A 409 -15.26 32.52 0.77
N ALA A 410 -15.68 33.07 -0.34
CA ALA A 410 -16.76 34.06 -0.36
C ALA A 410 -18.10 33.43 0.02
N ASP A 411 -19.00 34.26 0.57
CA ASP A 411 -20.35 33.81 0.93
C ASP A 411 -21.11 33.31 -0.32
N ASN A 412 -21.99 32.35 -0.09
CA ASN A 412 -22.82 31.74 -1.15
C ASN A 412 -22.04 31.04 -2.27
N THR A 413 -20.77 30.71 -2.00
CA THR A 413 -19.89 29.98 -2.94
C THR A 413 -20.21 28.48 -2.92
N ALA A 414 -20.30 27.89 -4.09
CA ALA A 414 -20.34 26.44 -4.25
C ALA A 414 -18.92 25.88 -4.38
N LEU A 415 -18.52 25.02 -3.48
CA LEU A 415 -17.30 24.23 -3.58
C LEU A 415 -17.60 22.95 -4.35
N PRO A 416 -16.93 22.69 -5.49
CA PRO A 416 -17.05 21.42 -6.19
C PRO A 416 -16.34 20.32 -5.40
N ALA A 417 -16.95 19.16 -5.34
CA ALA A 417 -16.41 17.99 -4.69
C ALA A 417 -16.96 16.72 -5.37
N THR A 418 -16.57 15.56 -4.91
CA THR A 418 -17.05 14.28 -5.44
C THR A 418 -18.19 13.76 -4.57
N ALA A 419 -19.30 13.35 -5.19
CA ALA A 419 -20.42 12.67 -4.51
C ALA A 419 -19.92 11.37 -3.86
N ALA A 420 -20.17 11.20 -2.56
CA ALA A 420 -19.70 10.04 -1.82
C ALA A 420 -20.83 9.26 -1.15
N SER A 421 -21.80 9.93 -0.57
CA SER A 421 -23.00 9.32 0.01
C SER A 421 -24.19 10.24 -0.25
N PRO A 422 -25.31 9.71 -0.79
CA PRO A 422 -26.42 10.52 -1.24
C PRO A 422 -27.19 11.20 -0.10
N GLY A 423 -27.81 12.33 -0.41
CA GLY A 423 -28.71 13.08 0.47
C GLY A 423 -28.32 14.53 0.65
N LEU A 424 -29.23 15.28 1.27
CA LEU A 424 -29.09 16.70 1.53
C LEU A 424 -28.93 16.94 3.04
N ALA A 425 -27.96 17.76 3.42
CA ALA A 425 -27.77 18.18 4.81
C ALA A 425 -27.62 19.70 4.92
N ILE A 426 -28.20 20.28 5.97
CA ILE A 426 -28.09 21.70 6.30
C ILE A 426 -27.74 21.78 7.78
N ALA A 427 -26.54 22.22 8.09
CA ALA A 427 -26.07 22.38 9.47
C ALA A 427 -24.83 23.28 9.52
N PRO A 428 -24.45 23.80 10.69
CA PRO A 428 -23.20 24.49 10.89
C PRO A 428 -22.02 23.53 10.73
N ALA A 429 -20.91 24.05 10.23
CA ALA A 429 -19.65 23.34 10.12
C ALA A 429 -19.06 23.05 11.50
N PHE A 430 -18.48 21.86 11.67
CA PHE A 430 -17.49 21.57 12.68
C PHE A 430 -16.21 21.14 11.98
N VAL A 431 -15.21 22.03 11.99
CA VAL A 431 -13.95 21.80 11.29
C VAL A 431 -12.99 21.07 12.23
N MET A 432 -12.81 19.79 11.95
CA MET A 432 -11.82 18.96 12.66
C MET A 432 -10.51 19.00 11.90
N ARG A 433 -9.68 19.98 12.24
CA ARG A 433 -8.31 20.08 11.71
C ARG A 433 -7.43 19.10 12.48
N ALA A 434 -6.54 18.43 11.76
CA ALA A 434 -5.43 17.75 12.42
C ALA A 434 -4.66 18.82 13.21
N PRO A 435 -4.45 18.65 14.53
CA PRO A 435 -3.73 19.63 15.30
C PRO A 435 -2.33 19.80 14.72
N SER A 436 -1.93 21.06 14.47
CA SER A 436 -0.55 21.38 14.21
C SER A 436 0.18 21.35 15.55
N PHE A 437 1.20 20.50 15.63
CA PHE A 437 2.03 20.43 16.82
C PHE A 437 3.24 21.32 16.61
N ASP A 438 3.30 22.43 17.34
CA ASP A 438 4.46 23.29 17.37
C ASP A 438 5.35 22.87 18.54
N TYR A 439 6.51 22.30 18.24
CA TYR A 439 7.49 21.84 19.23
C TYR A 439 8.92 22.06 18.70
N PRO A 440 9.86 22.50 19.55
CA PRO A 440 11.26 22.57 19.18
C PRO A 440 11.85 21.17 18.89
N GLU A 441 12.67 21.10 17.86
CA GLU A 441 13.33 19.85 17.47
C GLU A 441 14.30 19.35 18.56
N ARG A 442 15.05 20.28 19.18
CA ARG A 442 16.03 19.96 20.20
C ARG A 442 15.50 20.12 21.62
N ALA A 443 15.85 19.18 22.50
CA ALA A 443 15.45 19.21 23.90
C ALA A 443 15.88 20.50 24.65
N ARG A 444 17.01 21.08 24.30
CA ARG A 444 17.53 22.35 24.86
C ARG A 444 16.69 23.58 24.56
N ASP A 445 15.90 23.52 23.47
CA ASP A 445 15.10 24.65 22.98
C ASP A 445 13.66 24.61 23.53
N LEU A 446 13.31 23.59 24.34
CA LEU A 446 12.06 23.51 25.04
C LEU A 446 11.98 24.54 26.20
N THR A 447 10.75 24.75 26.71
CA THR A 447 10.57 25.58 27.93
C THR A 447 11.34 24.99 29.12
N PRO A 448 11.79 25.78 30.12
CA PRO A 448 12.57 25.29 31.26
C PRO A 448 11.95 24.11 32.00
N GLU A 449 10.62 24.04 32.03
CA GLU A 449 9.87 22.92 32.67
C GLU A 449 9.99 21.61 31.89
N LYS A 450 10.17 21.70 30.57
CA LYS A 450 10.26 20.54 29.66
C LYS A 450 11.70 20.21 29.24
N GLN A 451 12.67 21.09 29.47
CA GLN A 451 14.09 20.84 29.23
C GLN A 451 14.62 19.72 30.12
N GLY A 452 15.69 19.05 29.68
CA GLY A 452 16.39 18.02 30.43
C GLY A 452 17.23 17.14 29.53
N ASP A 453 17.95 16.21 30.13
CA ASP A 453 18.73 15.20 29.45
C ASP A 453 17.84 14.13 28.81
N ALA A 454 18.47 13.18 28.12
CA ALA A 454 17.78 12.10 27.43
C ALA A 454 16.85 11.29 28.35
N GLU A 455 17.22 11.11 29.64
CA GLU A 455 16.40 10.33 30.56
C GLU A 455 15.11 11.08 30.93
N ARG A 456 15.18 12.37 31.16
CA ARG A 456 13.98 13.19 31.42
C ARG A 456 13.06 13.23 30.19
N GLN A 457 13.61 13.28 28.98
CA GLN A 457 12.81 13.20 27.76
C GLN A 457 12.12 11.82 27.64
N ARG A 458 12.83 10.75 28.01
CA ARG A 458 12.24 9.38 28.06
C ARG A 458 11.10 9.27 29.07
N GLU A 459 11.26 9.84 30.27
CA GLU A 459 10.19 9.85 31.29
C GLU A 459 8.95 10.58 30.76
N ARG A 460 9.14 11.72 30.10
CA ARG A 460 8.04 12.46 29.48
C ARG A 460 7.31 11.62 28.44
N LEU A 461 8.04 10.96 27.53
CA LEU A 461 7.44 10.09 26.52
C LEU A 461 6.71 8.92 27.19
N ARG A 462 7.30 8.23 28.15
CA ARG A 462 6.67 7.11 28.86
C ARG A 462 5.35 7.53 29.53
N ALA A 463 5.32 8.66 30.20
CA ALA A 463 4.10 9.19 30.81
C ALA A 463 3.02 9.46 29.75
N SER A 464 3.41 10.05 28.61
CA SER A 464 2.48 10.35 27.52
C SER A 464 1.96 9.11 26.80
N LEU A 465 2.77 8.06 26.68
CA LEU A 465 2.34 6.75 26.15
C LEU A 465 1.29 6.09 27.05
N ILE A 466 1.48 6.15 28.38
CA ILE A 466 0.51 5.62 29.35
C ILE A 466 -0.82 6.36 29.19
N GLU A 467 -0.80 7.70 29.18
CA GLU A 467 -2.01 8.51 29.04
C GLU A 467 -2.71 8.28 27.68
N ALA A 468 -1.96 8.22 26.59
CA ALA A 468 -2.52 7.93 25.26
C ALA A 468 -3.18 6.54 25.21
N ARG A 469 -2.60 5.54 25.86
CA ARG A 469 -3.16 4.20 25.99
C ARG A 469 -4.46 4.18 26.80
N ASP A 470 -4.50 4.92 27.89
CA ASP A 470 -5.71 5.00 28.73
C ASP A 470 -6.86 5.70 27.97
N GLN A 471 -6.54 6.73 27.16
CA GLN A 471 -7.49 7.35 26.23
C GLN A 471 -8.03 6.34 25.20
N LEU A 472 -7.18 5.47 24.62
CA LEU A 472 -7.62 4.44 23.67
C LEU A 472 -8.51 3.39 24.36
N ARG A 473 -8.14 2.95 25.57
CA ARG A 473 -8.97 2.00 26.35
C ARG A 473 -10.35 2.55 26.64
N ALA A 474 -10.46 3.83 26.97
CA ALA A 474 -11.74 4.48 27.16
C ALA A 474 -12.58 4.48 25.88
N LEU A 475 -11.98 4.73 24.72
CA LEU A 475 -12.65 4.68 23.41
C LEU A 475 -13.10 3.26 23.06
N ILE A 476 -12.28 2.24 23.30
CA ILE A 476 -12.65 0.82 23.10
C ILE A 476 -13.90 0.46 23.91
N GLY A 477 -13.98 0.93 25.16
CA GLY A 477 -15.13 0.67 26.03
C GLY A 477 -16.43 1.34 25.58
N THR A 478 -16.38 2.37 24.75
CA THR A 478 -17.54 3.13 24.23
C THR A 478 -17.86 2.83 22.77
N ALA A 479 -16.98 2.12 22.04
CA ALA A 479 -17.14 1.82 20.62
C ALA A 479 -18.37 0.93 20.37
N LYS A 480 -19.27 1.40 19.49
CA LYS A 480 -20.41 0.64 19.00
C LYS A 480 -20.03 -0.05 17.68
N GLY A 481 -19.61 -1.30 17.75
CA GLY A 481 -19.23 -2.11 16.58
C GLY A 481 -17.94 -2.89 16.78
N GLY A 482 -17.92 -4.19 16.41
CA GLY A 482 -16.78 -5.08 16.60
C GLY A 482 -15.53 -4.62 15.85
N ASP A 483 -15.68 -4.17 14.60
CA ASP A 483 -14.57 -3.77 13.73
C ASP A 483 -13.82 -2.55 14.27
N VAL A 484 -14.54 -1.52 14.74
CA VAL A 484 -13.92 -0.31 15.31
C VAL A 484 -13.15 -0.62 16.59
N SER A 485 -13.71 -1.49 17.45
CA SER A 485 -13.07 -1.93 18.68
C SER A 485 -11.78 -2.71 18.40
N GLU A 486 -11.75 -3.53 17.34
CA GLU A 486 -10.59 -4.31 16.94
C GLU A 486 -9.46 -3.41 16.42
N ILE A 487 -9.77 -2.40 15.60
CA ILE A 487 -8.80 -1.41 15.11
C ILE A 487 -8.20 -0.60 16.28
N LEU A 488 -9.03 -0.10 17.18
CA LEU A 488 -8.54 0.65 18.36
C LEU A 488 -7.67 -0.22 19.29
N SER A 489 -7.97 -1.52 19.39
CA SER A 489 -7.14 -2.47 20.13
C SER A 489 -5.76 -2.65 19.48
N MET A 490 -5.70 -2.66 18.15
CA MET A 490 -4.45 -2.68 17.40
C MET A 490 -3.64 -1.39 17.64
N HIS A 491 -4.27 -0.22 17.63
CA HIS A 491 -3.62 1.06 17.96
C HIS A 491 -3.01 1.03 19.37
N ALA A 492 -3.67 0.41 20.34
CA ALA A 492 -3.13 0.26 21.69
C ALA A 492 -1.87 -0.63 21.72
N GLU A 493 -1.81 -1.69 20.90
CA GLU A 493 -0.62 -2.53 20.78
C GLU A 493 0.54 -1.82 20.07
N MET A 494 0.24 -0.96 19.07
CA MET A 494 1.26 -0.12 18.42
C MET A 494 1.91 0.86 19.40
N LEU A 495 1.17 1.37 20.39
CA LEU A 495 1.73 2.21 21.45
C LEU A 495 2.74 1.47 22.35
N ASP A 496 2.63 0.15 22.46
CA ASP A 496 3.51 -0.70 23.25
C ASP A 496 4.62 -1.35 22.39
N ASP A 497 4.86 -0.84 21.17
CA ASP A 497 5.88 -1.39 20.25
C ASP A 497 7.31 -1.02 20.73
N PRO A 498 8.14 -2.00 21.11
CA PRO A 498 9.48 -1.73 21.64
C PRO A 498 10.42 -1.04 20.65
N GLU A 499 10.26 -1.30 19.33
CA GLU A 499 11.14 -0.73 18.31
C GLU A 499 10.84 0.75 18.07
N LEU A 500 9.55 1.14 18.13
CA LEU A 500 9.18 2.56 18.09
C LEU A 500 9.73 3.32 19.29
N HIS A 501 9.69 2.67 20.47
CA HIS A 501 10.26 3.25 21.69
C HIS A 501 11.77 3.40 21.61
N GLU A 502 12.49 2.35 21.16
CA GLU A 502 13.95 2.40 21.09
C GLU A 502 14.43 3.40 20.04
N ALA A 503 13.78 3.47 18.87
CA ALA A 503 14.07 4.48 17.85
C ALA A 503 13.89 5.90 18.39
N ALA A 504 12.80 6.16 19.13
CA ALA A 504 12.58 7.45 19.78
C ALA A 504 13.63 7.73 20.87
N PHE A 505 14.01 6.72 21.68
CA PHE A 505 15.04 6.88 22.71
C PHE A 505 16.43 7.14 22.13
N GLU A 506 16.74 6.59 20.95
CA GLU A 506 17.97 6.89 20.23
C GLU A 506 18.01 8.34 19.77
N GLY A 507 16.95 8.86 19.16
CA GLY A 507 16.84 10.27 18.82
C GLY A 507 16.99 11.21 20.02
N MET A 508 16.46 10.82 21.20
CA MET A 508 16.66 11.59 22.43
C MET A 508 18.13 11.55 22.93
N ARG A 509 18.85 10.44 22.73
CA ARG A 509 20.29 10.35 23.02
C ARG A 509 21.09 11.31 22.11
N GLU A 510 20.62 11.54 20.89
CA GLU A 510 21.18 12.51 19.93
C GLU A 510 20.75 13.96 20.22
N GLY A 511 19.96 14.17 21.27
CA GLY A 511 19.53 15.50 21.74
C GLY A 511 18.24 16.03 21.15
N LEU A 512 17.43 15.21 20.51
CA LEU A 512 16.08 15.55 20.08
C LEU A 512 15.14 15.70 21.29
N SER A 513 14.11 16.52 21.14
CA SER A 513 12.99 16.57 22.11
C SER A 513 12.18 15.25 22.07
N ALA A 514 11.43 14.95 23.11
CA ALA A 514 10.56 13.79 23.14
C ALA A 514 9.54 13.79 21.98
N GLU A 515 9.04 14.99 21.66
CA GLU A 515 8.11 15.24 20.56
C GLU A 515 8.75 14.91 19.20
N ALA A 516 9.92 15.47 18.92
CA ALA A 516 10.62 15.28 17.64
C ALA A 516 11.08 13.82 17.47
N ALA A 517 11.68 13.24 18.50
CA ALA A 517 12.17 11.86 18.47
C ALA A 517 11.03 10.86 18.26
N TRP A 518 9.88 11.07 18.93
CA TRP A 518 8.70 10.22 18.75
C TRP A 518 8.15 10.33 17.33
N TRP A 519 7.97 11.56 16.82
CA TRP A 519 7.43 11.75 15.48
C TRP A 519 8.35 11.19 14.40
N GLN A 520 9.66 11.34 14.54
CA GLN A 520 10.64 10.78 13.62
C GLN A 520 10.56 9.24 13.58
N ALA A 521 10.43 8.58 14.74
CA ALA A 521 10.28 7.13 14.81
C ALA A 521 8.99 6.67 14.10
N ILE A 522 7.87 7.35 14.35
CA ILE A 522 6.57 7.06 13.71
C ILE A 522 6.62 7.27 12.20
N ASP A 523 7.13 8.42 11.73
CA ASP A 523 7.12 8.74 10.29
C ASP A 523 8.08 7.83 9.51
N THR A 524 9.20 7.44 10.10
CA THR A 524 10.10 6.44 9.51
C THR A 524 9.41 5.09 9.35
N ALA A 525 8.71 4.61 10.39
CA ALA A 525 7.96 3.38 10.34
C ALA A 525 6.80 3.44 9.33
N ALA A 526 6.07 4.57 9.29
CA ALA A 526 4.97 4.78 8.36
C ALA A 526 5.44 4.78 6.90
N ARG A 527 6.55 5.47 6.58
CA ARG A 527 7.14 5.46 5.22
C ARG A 527 7.63 4.08 4.80
N ALA A 528 8.22 3.33 5.73
CA ALA A 528 8.61 1.95 5.44
C ALA A 528 7.40 1.08 5.09
N GLN A 529 6.28 1.31 5.75
CA GLN A 529 5.03 0.59 5.50
C GLN A 529 4.36 1.02 4.19
N GLU A 530 4.37 2.31 3.84
CA GLU A 530 3.90 2.82 2.54
C GLU A 530 4.68 2.24 1.35
N ALA A 531 5.94 1.88 1.55
CA ALA A 531 6.79 1.26 0.53
C ALA A 531 6.48 -0.23 0.26
N LEU A 532 5.59 -0.85 1.03
CA LEU A 532 5.21 -2.27 0.84
C LEU A 532 4.41 -2.44 -0.46
N ALA A 533 4.69 -3.53 -1.17
CA ALA A 533 3.98 -3.88 -2.41
C ALA A 533 2.51 -4.28 -2.19
N ASP A 534 2.12 -4.60 -0.97
CA ASP A 534 0.76 -4.95 -0.60
C ASP A 534 -0.02 -3.70 -0.19
N ARG A 535 -1.02 -3.34 -1.01
CA ARG A 535 -1.82 -2.12 -0.81
C ARG A 535 -2.55 -2.08 0.54
N LEU A 536 -3.08 -3.20 1.01
CA LEU A 536 -3.79 -3.27 2.30
C LEU A 536 -2.85 -3.03 3.47
N LEU A 537 -1.61 -3.52 3.37
CA LEU A 537 -0.58 -3.26 4.38
C LEU A 537 -0.05 -1.82 4.28
N ALA A 538 0.12 -1.27 3.07
CA ALA A 538 0.55 0.10 2.86
C ALA A 538 -0.46 1.13 3.42
N GLU A 539 -1.77 0.88 3.29
CA GLU A 539 -2.84 1.72 3.85
C GLU A 539 -2.77 1.84 5.38
N ARG A 540 -2.13 0.88 6.09
CA ARG A 540 -1.93 0.91 7.55
C ARG A 540 -0.92 1.97 8.05
N ALA A 541 -0.15 2.58 7.16
CA ALA A 541 0.71 3.70 7.50
C ALA A 541 -0.08 4.90 8.10
N ALA A 542 -1.33 5.06 7.70
CA ALA A 542 -2.23 6.06 8.26
C ALA A 542 -2.54 5.79 9.75
N ASP A 543 -2.69 4.52 10.13
CA ASP A 543 -2.93 4.10 11.51
C ASP A 543 -1.73 4.44 12.41
N LEU A 544 -0.49 4.20 11.92
CA LEU A 544 0.73 4.58 12.64
C LEU A 544 0.79 6.09 12.89
N ARG A 545 0.47 6.90 11.87
CA ARG A 545 0.45 8.36 12.04
C ARG A 545 -0.66 8.82 12.97
N ASP A 546 -1.79 8.14 13.04
CA ASP A 546 -2.86 8.44 14.00
C ASP A 546 -2.40 8.20 15.44
N VAL A 547 -1.78 7.05 15.69
CA VAL A 547 -1.15 6.72 16.97
C VAL A 547 -0.07 7.74 17.35
N GLY A 548 0.80 8.12 16.37
CA GLY A 548 1.83 9.13 16.53
C GLY A 548 1.28 10.48 16.97
N ARG A 549 0.25 10.98 16.27
CA ARG A 549 -0.41 12.25 16.57
C ARG A 549 -1.06 12.26 17.95
N ARG A 550 -1.62 11.14 18.39
CA ARG A 550 -2.23 11.01 19.72
C ARG A 550 -1.22 11.25 20.83
N VAL A 551 -0.05 10.62 20.75
CA VAL A 551 1.02 10.81 21.73
C VAL A 551 1.59 12.24 21.69
N LEU A 552 1.76 12.80 20.49
CA LEU A 552 2.15 14.20 20.33
C LEU A 552 1.13 15.15 20.97
N GLY A 553 -0.17 14.88 20.86
CA GLY A 553 -1.22 15.65 21.52
C GLY A 553 -1.01 15.71 23.03
N VAL A 554 -0.68 14.58 23.64
CA VAL A 554 -0.39 14.49 25.08
C VAL A 554 0.92 15.24 25.43
N LEU A 555 2.02 14.99 24.68
CA LEU A 555 3.32 15.62 24.89
C LEU A 555 3.25 17.14 24.80
N CYS A 556 2.53 17.66 23.78
CA CYS A 556 2.35 19.08 23.55
C CYS A 556 1.28 19.71 24.48
N GLY A 557 0.45 18.88 25.13
CA GLY A 557 -0.69 19.37 25.95
C GLY A 557 -1.84 19.89 25.08
N VAL A 558 -1.93 19.47 23.83
CA VAL A 558 -2.96 19.89 22.88
C VAL A 558 -4.19 18.97 23.05
N LYS A 559 -5.31 19.54 23.47
CA LYS A 559 -6.58 18.80 23.56
C LYS A 559 -7.15 18.64 22.17
N MET A 560 -7.48 17.40 21.80
CA MET A 560 -8.21 17.13 20.57
C MET A 560 -9.58 17.81 20.58
N PRO A 561 -10.03 18.40 19.46
CA PRO A 561 -11.32 19.04 19.38
C PRO A 561 -12.45 18.07 19.78
N THR A 562 -13.35 18.51 20.67
CA THR A 562 -14.52 17.74 21.09
C THR A 562 -15.70 18.09 20.17
N PRO A 563 -16.37 17.11 19.55
CA PRO A 563 -17.55 17.37 18.73
C PRO A 563 -18.64 18.09 19.51
N PRO A 564 -19.36 19.03 18.90
CA PRO A 564 -20.45 19.75 19.56
C PRO A 564 -21.64 18.84 19.83
N GLN A 565 -22.37 19.11 20.92
CA GLN A 565 -23.59 18.38 21.32
C GLN A 565 -24.84 18.93 20.58
N ARG A 566 -24.70 19.26 19.31
CA ARG A 566 -25.77 19.78 18.44
C ARG A 566 -25.54 19.27 17.01
N PRO A 567 -26.57 19.26 16.14
CA PRO A 567 -26.39 18.85 14.75
C PRO A 567 -25.30 19.68 14.01
N TYR A 568 -24.38 18.99 13.30
CA TYR A 568 -23.30 19.63 12.55
C TYR A 568 -22.92 18.85 11.28
N ILE A 569 -22.28 19.53 10.34
CA ILE A 569 -21.56 18.91 9.21
C ILE A 569 -20.09 18.82 9.62
N LEU A 570 -19.55 17.60 9.67
CA LEU A 570 -18.14 17.37 9.94
C LEU A 570 -17.31 17.76 8.72
N VAL A 571 -16.31 18.64 8.91
CA VAL A 571 -15.33 19.03 7.90
C VAL A 571 -13.95 18.57 8.35
N THR A 572 -13.28 17.76 7.56
CA THR A 572 -11.95 17.20 7.91
C THR A 572 -11.10 17.00 6.68
N ASP A 573 -9.79 16.81 6.86
CA ASP A 573 -8.88 16.45 5.74
C ASP A 573 -9.22 15.07 5.20
N ASP A 574 -9.24 14.07 6.07
CA ASP A 574 -9.74 12.71 5.90
C ASP A 574 -10.22 12.20 7.27
N ILE A 575 -10.98 11.11 7.33
CA ILE A 575 -11.50 10.60 8.60
C ILE A 575 -10.88 9.25 8.92
N GLY A 576 -10.22 9.16 10.09
CA GLY A 576 -9.64 7.94 10.59
C GLY A 576 -10.59 7.15 11.52
N PRO A 577 -10.28 5.87 11.80
CA PRO A 577 -11.08 5.02 12.71
C PRO A 577 -11.22 5.61 14.12
N SER A 578 -10.16 6.24 14.62
CA SER A 578 -10.17 6.92 15.94
C SER A 578 -11.11 8.12 15.98
N ASP A 579 -11.27 8.82 14.85
CA ASP A 579 -12.18 9.96 14.75
C ASP A 579 -13.62 9.48 14.75
N VAL A 580 -13.89 8.41 13.98
CA VAL A 580 -15.24 7.79 13.91
C VAL A 580 -15.73 7.34 15.27
N ALA A 581 -14.85 6.72 16.06
CA ALA A 581 -15.20 6.24 17.41
C ALA A 581 -15.63 7.37 18.37
N ARG A 582 -15.25 8.62 18.07
CA ARG A 582 -15.60 9.82 18.87
C ARG A 582 -16.88 10.49 18.39
N LEU A 583 -17.36 10.17 17.19
CA LEU A 583 -18.53 10.82 16.62
C LEU A 583 -19.82 10.30 17.26
N ASP A 584 -20.65 11.22 17.70
CA ASP A 584 -22.05 10.92 17.94
C ASP A 584 -22.81 10.96 16.61
N THR A 585 -23.06 9.79 16.03
CA THR A 585 -23.74 9.64 14.74
C THR A 585 -25.15 10.28 14.74
N ALA A 586 -25.75 10.51 15.90
CA ALA A 586 -27.02 11.21 16.02
C ALA A 586 -26.89 12.72 15.75
N GLN A 587 -25.72 13.30 15.91
CA GLN A 587 -25.45 14.73 15.72
C GLN A 587 -24.80 15.03 14.37
N VAL A 588 -24.11 14.07 13.75
CA VAL A 588 -23.49 14.25 12.42
C VAL A 588 -24.55 14.24 11.33
N ARG A 589 -24.78 15.38 10.70
CA ARG A 589 -25.76 15.53 9.61
C ARG A 589 -25.16 15.35 8.23
N GLY A 590 -23.85 15.53 8.08
CA GLY A 590 -23.13 15.39 6.83
C GLY A 590 -21.63 15.29 7.04
N LEU A 591 -20.92 14.78 6.03
CA LEU A 591 -19.45 14.67 6.00
C LEU A 591 -18.89 15.39 4.79
N LEU A 592 -17.91 16.27 5.01
CA LEU A 592 -17.12 16.95 3.99
C LEU A 592 -15.64 16.63 4.19
N THR A 593 -14.98 16.01 3.23
CA THR A 593 -13.53 15.79 3.30
C THR A 593 -12.79 16.61 2.26
N ALA A 594 -11.58 17.10 2.63
CA ALA A 594 -10.71 17.81 1.72
C ALA A 594 -10.07 16.86 0.70
N ARG A 595 -9.75 15.65 1.11
CA ARG A 595 -9.15 14.59 0.28
C ARG A 595 -10.10 13.41 0.12
N GLY A 596 -9.70 12.46 -0.72
CA GLY A 596 -10.42 11.22 -0.97
C GLY A 596 -11.26 11.25 -2.23
N GLY A 597 -11.60 10.08 -2.74
CA GLY A 597 -12.49 9.86 -3.87
C GLY A 597 -13.74 9.09 -3.46
N ALA A 598 -14.63 8.80 -4.41
CA ALA A 598 -15.88 8.08 -4.17
C ALA A 598 -15.70 6.67 -3.55
N THR A 599 -14.52 6.07 -3.68
CA THR A 599 -14.13 4.76 -3.13
C THR A 599 -13.28 4.87 -1.86
N SER A 600 -12.99 6.08 -1.37
CA SER A 600 -12.17 6.30 -0.18
C SER A 600 -12.82 5.70 1.08
N HIS A 601 -12.01 5.48 2.11
CA HIS A 601 -12.47 4.97 3.41
C HIS A 601 -13.57 5.86 4.01
N SER A 602 -13.43 7.16 3.91
CA SER A 602 -14.44 8.17 4.32
C SER A 602 -15.76 7.99 3.59
N ALA A 603 -15.73 7.74 2.26
CA ALA A 603 -16.91 7.53 1.44
C ALA A 603 -17.65 6.23 1.80
N ILE A 604 -16.89 5.13 2.00
CA ILE A 604 -17.44 3.83 2.42
C ILE A 604 -18.13 3.97 3.78
N LEU A 605 -17.47 4.63 4.72
CA LEU A 605 -17.99 4.86 6.06
C LEU A 605 -19.27 5.70 6.05
N ALA A 606 -19.30 6.80 5.30
CA ALA A 606 -20.49 7.66 5.20
C ALA A 606 -21.69 6.88 4.66
N ARG A 607 -21.49 6.05 3.63
CA ARG A 607 -22.52 5.15 3.09
C ARG A 607 -23.01 4.14 4.11
N ALA A 608 -22.09 3.51 4.85
CA ALA A 608 -22.44 2.55 5.90
C ALA A 608 -23.27 3.19 7.01
N LEU A 609 -22.93 4.42 7.41
CA LEU A 609 -23.67 5.19 8.42
C LEU A 609 -24.97 5.84 7.87
N GLY A 610 -25.12 5.91 6.54
CA GLY A 610 -26.25 6.58 5.88
C GLY A 610 -26.24 8.11 6.05
N ILE A 611 -25.05 8.70 6.16
CA ILE A 611 -24.82 10.13 6.32
C ILE A 611 -24.51 10.73 4.94
N PRO A 612 -25.19 11.83 4.52
CA PRO A 612 -24.83 12.55 3.30
C PRO A 612 -23.36 12.96 3.31
N ALA A 613 -22.62 12.68 2.22
CA ALA A 613 -21.18 12.98 2.18
C ALA A 613 -20.71 13.42 0.81
N VAL A 614 -19.76 14.35 0.83
CA VAL A 614 -18.95 14.76 -0.31
C VAL A 614 -17.48 14.72 0.07
N VAL A 615 -16.64 14.27 -0.85
CA VAL A 615 -15.20 14.06 -0.64
C VAL A 615 -14.38 14.79 -1.71
N GLY A 616 -13.09 15.05 -1.42
CA GLY A 616 -12.21 15.68 -2.40
C GLY A 616 -12.52 17.16 -2.69
N ALA A 617 -13.04 17.89 -1.70
CA ALA A 617 -13.36 19.32 -1.86
C ALA A 617 -12.14 20.25 -1.89
N GLY A 618 -10.93 19.69 -1.77
CA GLY A 618 -9.67 20.44 -1.72
C GLY A 618 -9.38 21.06 -0.35
N THR A 619 -8.12 21.43 -0.14
CA THR A 619 -7.65 21.99 1.15
C THR A 619 -8.34 23.30 1.55
N ARG A 620 -8.96 24.01 0.59
CA ARG A 620 -9.78 25.19 0.87
C ARG A 620 -10.96 24.88 1.80
N ALA A 621 -11.52 23.68 1.79
CA ALA A 621 -12.59 23.29 2.71
C ALA A 621 -12.15 23.39 4.18
N LEU A 622 -10.86 23.18 4.46
CA LEU A 622 -10.30 23.29 5.81
C LEU A 622 -10.15 24.76 6.31
N THR A 623 -10.30 25.75 5.42
CA THR A 623 -10.27 27.18 5.83
C THR A 623 -11.62 27.66 6.37
N LEU A 624 -12.68 26.85 6.30
CA LEU A 624 -13.97 27.13 6.91
C LEU A 624 -13.83 27.38 8.41
N ALA A 625 -14.66 28.29 8.92
CA ALA A 625 -14.75 28.50 10.35
C ALA A 625 -15.76 27.51 10.97
N ASN A 626 -15.53 27.18 12.27
CA ASN A 626 -16.57 26.52 13.04
C ASN A 626 -17.81 27.42 13.03
N ASP A 627 -18.98 26.78 12.90
CA ASP A 627 -20.28 27.43 12.83
C ASP A 627 -20.62 28.12 11.49
N ASP A 628 -19.76 28.07 10.48
CA ASP A 628 -20.16 28.42 9.12
C ASP A 628 -21.36 27.53 8.69
N GLU A 629 -22.47 28.16 8.28
CA GLU A 629 -23.64 27.41 7.81
C GLU A 629 -23.33 26.79 6.44
N LEU A 630 -23.58 25.49 6.28
CA LEU A 630 -23.33 24.75 5.06
C LEU A 630 -24.61 24.09 4.54
N ILE A 631 -24.76 24.07 3.22
CA ILE A 631 -25.67 23.14 2.53
C ILE A 631 -24.79 22.12 1.80
N LEU A 632 -24.84 20.85 2.24
CA LEU A 632 -24.14 19.74 1.64
C LEU A 632 -25.11 18.91 0.83
N ASP A 633 -24.84 18.79 -0.47
CA ASP A 633 -25.61 17.99 -1.43
C ASP A 633 -24.77 16.80 -1.89
N GLY A 634 -24.99 15.66 -1.24
CA GLY A 634 -24.29 14.41 -1.52
C GLY A 634 -24.69 13.76 -2.84
N ASP A 635 -25.86 14.14 -3.39
CA ASP A 635 -26.32 13.66 -4.70
C ASP A 635 -25.57 14.38 -5.83
N LEU A 636 -25.33 15.69 -5.68
CA LEU A 636 -24.68 16.54 -6.68
C LEU A 636 -23.17 16.73 -6.44
N GLY A 637 -22.62 16.17 -5.38
CA GLY A 637 -21.19 16.30 -5.08
C GLY A 637 -20.74 17.73 -4.84
N ARG A 638 -21.54 18.55 -4.12
CA ARG A 638 -21.21 19.97 -3.89
C ARG A 638 -21.56 20.45 -2.49
N VAL A 639 -20.87 21.48 -2.05
CA VAL A 639 -21.17 22.17 -0.78
C VAL A 639 -21.32 23.67 -1.03
N ILE A 640 -22.36 24.27 -0.49
CA ILE A 640 -22.58 25.72 -0.53
C ILE A 640 -22.20 26.27 0.83
N VAL A 641 -21.23 27.20 0.84
CA VAL A 641 -20.69 27.83 2.04
C VAL A 641 -21.42 29.12 2.32
N ARG A 642 -21.84 29.32 3.58
CA ARG A 642 -22.59 30.50 4.06
C ARG A 642 -23.68 30.89 3.06
N PRO A 643 -24.69 30.02 2.86
CA PRO A 643 -25.72 30.20 1.84
C PRO A 643 -26.56 31.46 2.09
N SER A 644 -27.01 32.12 1.00
CA SER A 644 -28.01 33.20 1.13
C SER A 644 -29.28 32.65 1.76
N ALA A 645 -30.08 33.59 2.38
CA ALA A 645 -31.36 33.22 2.99
C ALA A 645 -32.28 32.48 1.98
N GLU A 646 -32.31 32.96 0.74
CA GLU A 646 -33.14 32.35 -0.32
C GLU A 646 -32.68 30.89 -0.63
N ARG A 647 -31.38 30.66 -0.76
CA ARG A 647 -30.84 29.30 -1.01
C ARG A 647 -31.07 28.39 0.19
N ARG A 648 -30.91 28.90 1.40
CA ARG A 648 -31.17 28.15 2.62
C ARG A 648 -32.62 27.73 2.71
N ASP A 649 -33.55 28.69 2.53
CA ASP A 649 -34.99 28.43 2.60
C ASP A 649 -35.45 27.42 1.54
N ARG A 650 -34.91 27.53 0.30
CA ARG A 650 -35.13 26.54 -0.77
C ARG A 650 -34.60 25.15 -0.39
N ALA A 651 -33.38 25.07 0.16
CA ALA A 651 -32.79 23.81 0.60
C ALA A 651 -33.55 23.20 1.79
N GLN A 652 -34.06 24.05 2.74
CA GLN A 652 -34.88 23.59 3.84
C GLN A 652 -36.24 23.04 3.38
N LEU A 653 -36.85 23.68 2.40
CA LEU A 653 -38.09 23.17 1.79
C LEU A 653 -37.84 21.82 1.11
N ARG A 654 -36.73 21.71 0.35
CA ARG A 654 -36.35 20.45 -0.28
C ARG A 654 -36.07 19.35 0.75
N LEU A 655 -35.39 19.68 1.84
CA LEU A 655 -35.12 18.73 2.93
C LEU A 655 -36.40 18.23 3.60
N LYS A 656 -37.32 19.15 3.93
CA LYS A 656 -38.61 18.78 4.50
C LYS A 656 -39.44 17.90 3.57
N GLU A 657 -39.38 18.18 2.28
CA GLU A 657 -40.06 17.37 1.28
C GLU A 657 -39.45 15.98 1.16
N LEU A 658 -38.11 15.89 1.13
CA LEU A 658 -37.39 14.60 1.16
C LEU A 658 -37.71 13.79 2.43
N GLU A 659 -37.77 14.44 3.58
CA GLU A 659 -38.14 13.77 4.84
C GLU A 659 -39.62 13.32 4.84
N ARG A 660 -40.51 14.11 4.25
CA ARG A 660 -41.91 13.71 4.05
C ARG A 660 -41.98 12.48 3.15
N LEU A 661 -41.36 12.55 1.99
CA LEU A 661 -41.29 11.43 1.03
C LEU A 661 -40.67 10.17 1.66
N ARG A 662 -39.61 10.29 2.46
CA ARG A 662 -39.00 9.14 3.17
C ARG A 662 -40.00 8.52 4.16
N ARG A 663 -40.75 9.33 4.92
CA ARG A 663 -41.76 8.80 5.86
C ARG A 663 -42.92 8.12 5.13
N GLU A 664 -43.43 8.71 4.05
CA GLU A 664 -44.47 8.12 3.22
C GLU A 664 -43.99 6.83 2.53
N ALA A 665 -42.75 6.86 1.97
CA ALA A 665 -42.14 5.70 1.38
C ALA A 665 -41.95 4.55 2.38
N HIS A 666 -41.53 4.85 3.60
CA HIS A 666 -41.38 3.84 4.65
C HIS A 666 -42.76 3.29 5.09
N GLY A 667 -43.78 4.13 5.17
CA GLY A 667 -45.16 3.71 5.52
C GLY A 667 -45.76 2.75 4.50
N SER A 668 -45.47 2.93 3.22
CA SER A 668 -46.00 2.11 2.11
C SER A 668 -45.00 1.10 1.54
N ARG A 669 -43.87 0.80 2.24
CA ARG A 669 -42.79 -0.05 1.72
C ARG A 669 -43.21 -1.48 1.39
N PHE A 670 -44.24 -2.02 2.04
CA PHE A 670 -44.72 -3.37 1.80
C PHE A 670 -45.71 -3.50 0.62
N GLU A 671 -46.14 -2.38 0.05
CA GLU A 671 -46.91 -2.40 -1.17
C GLU A 671 -46.01 -2.81 -2.35
N GLU A 672 -46.63 -3.45 -3.36
CA GLU A 672 -45.90 -3.82 -4.58
C GLU A 672 -45.37 -2.59 -5.33
N GLY A 673 -44.23 -2.76 -6.00
CA GLY A 673 -43.69 -1.77 -6.92
C GLY A 673 -44.56 -1.63 -8.16
N ARG A 674 -45.23 -0.47 -8.29
CA ARG A 674 -46.13 -0.18 -9.43
C ARG A 674 -45.98 1.27 -9.85
N THR A 675 -46.11 1.52 -11.15
CA THR A 675 -46.31 2.87 -11.69
C THR A 675 -47.71 3.39 -11.30
N ALA A 676 -47.91 4.71 -11.45
CA ALA A 676 -49.20 5.38 -11.13
C ALA A 676 -50.36 4.80 -11.95
N ASP A 677 -50.11 4.34 -13.15
CA ASP A 677 -51.08 3.68 -14.04
C ASP A 677 -51.09 2.14 -13.94
N GLY A 678 -50.44 1.58 -12.89
CA GLY A 678 -50.57 0.20 -12.46
C GLY A 678 -49.64 -0.82 -13.09
N ARG A 679 -48.67 -0.45 -13.97
CA ARG A 679 -47.65 -1.37 -14.46
C ARG A 679 -46.82 -1.85 -13.28
N ARG A 680 -46.67 -3.15 -13.16
CA ARG A 680 -45.80 -3.76 -12.13
C ARG A 680 -44.34 -3.64 -12.50
N ILE A 681 -43.53 -3.17 -11.56
CA ILE A 681 -42.06 -3.19 -11.59
C ILE A 681 -41.62 -3.82 -10.28
N GLU A 682 -40.98 -4.98 -10.33
CA GLU A 682 -40.44 -5.63 -9.13
C GLU A 682 -39.35 -4.79 -8.52
N VAL A 683 -39.41 -4.51 -7.20
CA VAL A 683 -38.33 -3.76 -6.50
C VAL A 683 -37.66 -4.71 -5.53
N ALA A 684 -36.47 -5.18 -5.94
CA ALA A 684 -35.68 -6.14 -5.23
C ALA A 684 -34.45 -5.50 -4.53
N ALA A 685 -33.82 -6.25 -3.64
CA ALA A 685 -32.63 -5.80 -2.91
C ALA A 685 -31.34 -6.39 -3.49
N ASN A 686 -30.27 -5.59 -3.47
CA ASN A 686 -28.89 -6.05 -3.66
C ASN A 686 -28.27 -6.45 -2.33
N LEU A 687 -27.76 -7.66 -2.21
CA LEU A 687 -27.09 -8.17 -1.00
C LEU A 687 -25.64 -8.53 -1.27
N GLY A 688 -24.73 -8.08 -0.40
CA GLY A 688 -23.35 -8.56 -0.32
C GLY A 688 -23.15 -9.62 0.77
N ASN A 689 -24.12 -9.76 1.70
CA ASN A 689 -24.08 -10.75 2.78
C ASN A 689 -25.47 -11.32 3.01
N THR A 690 -25.57 -12.65 3.14
CA THR A 690 -26.81 -13.39 3.39
C THR A 690 -27.51 -12.97 4.68
N ALA A 691 -26.77 -12.50 5.69
CA ALA A 691 -27.32 -12.00 6.95
C ALA A 691 -28.25 -10.79 6.80
N HIS A 692 -28.09 -9.98 5.72
CA HIS A 692 -28.96 -8.82 5.47
C HIS A 692 -30.27 -9.14 4.73
N ALA A 693 -30.56 -10.41 4.48
CA ALA A 693 -31.82 -10.81 3.82
C ALA A 693 -33.05 -10.41 4.66
N ALA A 694 -32.99 -10.55 5.98
CA ALA A 694 -34.06 -10.13 6.89
C ALA A 694 -34.28 -8.60 6.84
N ASP A 695 -33.21 -7.82 6.82
CA ASP A 695 -33.28 -6.34 6.69
C ASP A 695 -33.93 -5.93 5.37
N ALA A 696 -33.60 -6.63 4.28
CA ALA A 696 -34.23 -6.38 2.98
C ALA A 696 -35.75 -6.58 3.01
N VAL A 697 -36.21 -7.65 3.63
CA VAL A 697 -37.65 -7.93 3.82
C VAL A 697 -38.31 -6.86 4.70
N GLU A 698 -37.62 -6.43 5.78
CA GLU A 698 -38.12 -5.35 6.65
C GLU A 698 -38.26 -4.02 5.91
N GLN A 699 -37.33 -3.73 4.98
CA GLN A 699 -37.43 -2.55 4.12
C GLN A 699 -38.40 -2.72 2.95
N GLY A 700 -39.08 -3.86 2.85
CA GLY A 700 -40.15 -4.11 1.87
C GLY A 700 -39.65 -4.57 0.50
N ALA A 701 -38.46 -5.14 0.41
CA ALA A 701 -37.98 -5.76 -0.81
C ALA A 701 -38.90 -6.93 -1.24
N GLU A 702 -39.19 -7.01 -2.54
CA GLU A 702 -40.07 -8.04 -3.10
C GLU A 702 -39.29 -9.35 -3.38
N GLY A 703 -37.98 -9.28 -3.34
CA GLY A 703 -37.01 -10.35 -3.50
C GLY A 703 -35.60 -9.83 -3.35
N VAL A 704 -34.64 -10.71 -3.66
CA VAL A 704 -33.23 -10.36 -3.84
C VAL A 704 -32.92 -10.46 -5.34
N GLY A 705 -32.70 -9.33 -5.99
CA GLY A 705 -32.39 -9.28 -7.43
C GLY A 705 -30.88 -9.40 -7.72
N LEU A 706 -30.05 -9.32 -6.67
CA LEU A 706 -28.62 -9.62 -6.75
C LEU A 706 -28.07 -10.06 -5.39
N LEU A 707 -27.77 -11.33 -5.25
CA LEU A 707 -26.87 -11.82 -4.20
C LEU A 707 -25.45 -11.90 -4.77
N ARG A 708 -24.55 -11.08 -4.26
CA ARG A 708 -23.13 -11.09 -4.60
C ARG A 708 -22.42 -12.17 -3.79
N THR A 709 -22.16 -13.31 -4.42
CA THR A 709 -21.62 -14.48 -3.71
C THR A 709 -20.13 -14.37 -3.41
N GLU A 710 -19.39 -13.50 -4.08
CA GLU A 710 -17.97 -13.29 -3.84
C GLU A 710 -17.66 -12.91 -2.39
N PHE A 711 -18.50 -12.14 -1.71
CA PHE A 711 -18.31 -11.79 -0.31
C PHE A 711 -18.36 -13.00 0.62
N LEU A 712 -19.17 -14.01 0.29
CA LEU A 712 -19.16 -15.29 1.00
C LEU A 712 -17.78 -15.94 0.88
N PHE A 713 -17.21 -15.98 -0.32
CA PHE A 713 -15.90 -16.58 -0.56
C PHE A 713 -14.79 -15.76 0.09
N MET A 714 -14.88 -14.43 0.08
CA MET A 714 -13.92 -13.54 0.74
C MET A 714 -13.95 -13.61 2.27
N ALA A 715 -15.07 -14.02 2.86
CA ALA A 715 -15.22 -14.13 4.31
C ALA A 715 -14.48 -15.33 4.92
N TYR A 716 -14.05 -16.28 4.08
CA TYR A 716 -13.38 -17.51 4.53
C TYR A 716 -11.92 -17.55 4.05
N PRO A 717 -11.02 -18.16 4.85
CA PRO A 717 -9.60 -18.31 4.50
C PRO A 717 -9.34 -19.29 3.34
N GLU A 718 -10.31 -20.15 3.03
CA GLU A 718 -10.30 -21.10 1.93
C GLU A 718 -11.67 -21.08 1.25
N ALA A 719 -11.76 -21.69 0.06
CA ALA A 719 -13.06 -21.83 -0.59
C ALA A 719 -14.05 -22.52 0.36
N PRO A 720 -15.20 -21.90 0.66
CA PRO A 720 -16.19 -22.50 1.55
C PRO A 720 -16.63 -23.83 0.96
N ASP A 721 -16.64 -24.86 1.80
CA ASP A 721 -17.09 -26.21 1.39
C ASP A 721 -18.60 -26.23 1.11
N LEU A 722 -19.06 -27.35 0.57
CA LEU A 722 -20.48 -27.53 0.18
C LEU A 722 -21.44 -27.25 1.34
N GLU A 723 -21.17 -27.78 2.52
CA GLU A 723 -22.07 -27.66 3.70
C GLU A 723 -22.10 -26.20 4.21
N THR A 724 -20.96 -25.53 4.22
CA THR A 724 -20.87 -24.11 4.58
C THR A 724 -21.70 -23.25 3.63
N GLN A 725 -21.55 -23.45 2.31
CA GLN A 725 -22.32 -22.73 1.30
C GLN A 725 -23.82 -23.01 1.41
N ILE A 726 -24.23 -24.28 1.60
CA ILE A 726 -25.63 -24.64 1.83
C ILE A 726 -26.20 -23.92 3.05
N GLY A 727 -25.44 -23.86 4.16
CA GLY A 727 -25.86 -23.17 5.37
C GLY A 727 -26.10 -21.69 5.16
N GLU A 728 -25.20 -21.02 4.44
CA GLU A 728 -25.29 -19.58 4.15
C GLU A 728 -26.49 -19.26 3.22
N TYR A 729 -26.62 -19.98 2.11
CA TYR A 729 -27.73 -19.75 1.18
C TYR A 729 -29.09 -20.10 1.79
N ARG A 730 -29.17 -21.17 2.61
CA ARG A 730 -30.41 -21.55 3.32
C ARG A 730 -30.86 -20.45 4.27
N ARG A 731 -29.92 -19.80 4.99
CA ARG A 731 -30.20 -18.66 5.86
C ARG A 731 -30.85 -17.50 5.10
N ALA A 732 -30.37 -17.21 3.89
CA ALA A 732 -30.96 -16.18 3.03
C ALA A 732 -32.40 -16.57 2.59
N PHE A 733 -32.62 -17.80 2.14
CA PHE A 733 -33.95 -18.29 1.74
C PHE A 733 -34.93 -18.30 2.89
N ASP A 734 -34.49 -18.68 4.10
CA ASP A 734 -35.34 -18.72 5.28
C ASP A 734 -35.80 -17.27 5.67
N ALA A 735 -34.90 -16.30 5.56
CA ALA A 735 -35.23 -14.90 5.83
C ALA A 735 -36.14 -14.29 4.76
N LEU A 736 -36.05 -14.73 3.50
CA LEU A 736 -36.88 -14.23 2.39
C LEU A 736 -38.32 -14.70 2.41
N ASP A 737 -38.67 -15.72 3.16
CA ASP A 737 -40.04 -16.21 3.35
C ASP A 737 -40.80 -16.38 2.03
N GLY A 738 -40.25 -17.19 1.11
CA GLY A 738 -40.83 -17.52 -0.20
C GLY A 738 -40.63 -16.46 -1.30
N ARG A 739 -39.94 -15.34 -1.03
CA ARG A 739 -39.61 -14.36 -2.07
C ARG A 739 -38.44 -14.88 -2.94
N PRO A 740 -38.35 -14.44 -4.23
CA PRO A 740 -37.29 -14.89 -5.12
C PRO A 740 -35.90 -14.38 -4.70
N LEU A 741 -34.92 -15.22 -5.00
CA LEU A 741 -33.49 -14.89 -4.82
C LEU A 741 -32.75 -15.10 -6.15
N VAL A 742 -32.19 -14.03 -6.70
CA VAL A 742 -31.23 -14.08 -7.82
C VAL A 742 -29.84 -14.21 -7.26
N ALA A 743 -29.21 -15.38 -7.39
CA ALA A 743 -27.83 -15.63 -6.99
C ALA A 743 -26.90 -15.48 -8.19
N ARG A 744 -25.99 -14.50 -8.12
CA ARG A 744 -24.89 -14.39 -9.07
C ARG A 744 -23.82 -15.40 -8.72
N THR A 745 -23.42 -16.24 -9.68
CA THR A 745 -22.27 -17.12 -9.48
C THR A 745 -21.01 -16.30 -9.29
N LEU A 746 -19.98 -16.92 -8.73
CA LEU A 746 -18.78 -16.26 -8.26
C LEU A 746 -18.15 -15.32 -9.33
N ASP A 747 -18.05 -14.03 -9.01
CA ASP A 747 -17.42 -12.99 -9.83
C ASP A 747 -16.11 -12.53 -9.18
N VAL A 748 -15.07 -13.32 -9.31
CA VAL A 748 -13.72 -13.05 -8.83
C VAL A 748 -12.75 -12.92 -10.00
N GLY A 749 -11.60 -12.30 -9.76
CA GLY A 749 -10.64 -11.83 -10.74
C GLY A 749 -10.70 -10.29 -10.86
N GLY A 750 -9.79 -9.71 -11.61
CA GLY A 750 -9.69 -8.26 -11.73
C GLY A 750 -9.31 -7.60 -10.40
N ASP A 751 -10.24 -6.83 -9.84
CA ASP A 751 -10.10 -6.08 -8.57
C ASP A 751 -10.40 -6.88 -7.30
N LYS A 752 -10.86 -8.16 -7.45
CA LYS A 752 -11.30 -9.01 -6.34
C LYS A 752 -10.52 -10.32 -6.28
N PRO A 753 -9.22 -10.30 -5.97
CA PRO A 753 -8.45 -11.53 -5.83
C PRO A 753 -8.88 -12.30 -4.58
N LEU A 754 -8.98 -13.63 -4.71
CA LEU A 754 -9.12 -14.52 -3.55
C LEU A 754 -7.73 -15.00 -3.12
N PRO A 755 -7.35 -14.88 -1.84
CA PRO A 755 -6.00 -15.23 -1.36
C PRO A 755 -5.61 -16.68 -1.63
N TYR A 756 -6.58 -17.58 -1.60
CA TYR A 756 -6.42 -19.02 -1.81
C TYR A 756 -6.65 -19.46 -3.27
N TRP A 757 -6.94 -18.51 -4.15
CA TRP A 757 -7.15 -18.77 -5.58
C TRP A 757 -6.36 -17.75 -6.41
N PRO A 758 -5.03 -17.87 -6.45
CA PRO A 758 -4.20 -16.94 -7.19
C PRO A 758 -4.48 -17.05 -8.69
N VAL A 759 -4.86 -15.93 -9.27
CA VAL A 759 -4.89 -15.73 -10.72
C VAL A 759 -3.55 -15.14 -11.14
N ALA A 760 -3.01 -15.56 -12.28
CA ALA A 760 -1.78 -14.97 -12.80
C ALA A 760 -1.93 -13.45 -12.96
N ALA A 761 -0.87 -12.71 -12.70
CA ALA A 761 -0.88 -11.26 -12.90
C ALA A 761 -1.12 -10.94 -14.38
N GLU A 762 -2.09 -10.10 -14.65
CA GLU A 762 -2.51 -9.67 -15.98
C GLU A 762 -2.26 -8.17 -16.15
N ASP A 763 -1.90 -7.73 -17.35
CA ASP A 763 -1.69 -6.31 -17.64
C ASP A 763 -3.00 -5.50 -17.55
N ASN A 764 -4.14 -6.14 -17.85
CA ASN A 764 -5.48 -5.55 -17.78
C ASN A 764 -6.44 -6.49 -17.04
N PRO A 765 -6.39 -6.57 -15.70
CA PRO A 765 -7.15 -7.56 -14.92
C PRO A 765 -8.67 -7.50 -15.13
N PHE A 766 -9.23 -6.31 -15.38
CA PHE A 766 -10.66 -6.14 -15.68
C PHE A 766 -11.09 -6.75 -17.03
N LEU A 767 -10.14 -6.95 -17.98
CA LEU A 767 -10.36 -7.56 -19.28
C LEU A 767 -9.93 -9.03 -19.34
N GLY A 768 -9.35 -9.55 -18.27
CA GLY A 768 -8.73 -10.86 -18.17
C GLY A 768 -9.67 -11.99 -17.70
N LEU A 769 -9.09 -12.93 -16.93
CA LEU A 769 -9.80 -14.07 -16.34
C LEU A 769 -10.64 -13.61 -15.14
N ARG A 770 -11.94 -13.42 -15.39
CA ARG A 770 -12.90 -12.95 -14.38
C ARG A 770 -14.27 -13.61 -14.59
N GLY A 771 -15.03 -13.76 -13.51
CA GLY A 771 -16.42 -14.22 -13.53
C GLY A 771 -16.57 -15.59 -14.18
N ILE A 772 -17.49 -15.73 -15.13
CA ILE A 772 -17.77 -17.02 -15.80
C ILE A 772 -16.55 -17.60 -16.52
N ARG A 773 -15.65 -16.77 -17.07
CA ARG A 773 -14.44 -17.25 -17.75
C ARG A 773 -13.53 -17.98 -16.78
N LEU A 774 -13.33 -17.44 -15.57
CA LEU A 774 -12.57 -18.09 -14.52
C LEU A 774 -13.31 -19.34 -14.01
N ALA A 775 -14.62 -19.25 -13.80
CA ALA A 775 -15.43 -20.35 -13.32
C ALA A 775 -15.41 -21.56 -14.27
N LEU A 776 -15.41 -21.35 -15.58
CA LEU A 776 -15.30 -22.43 -16.59
C LEU A 776 -13.90 -23.07 -16.64
N THR A 777 -12.83 -22.36 -16.20
CA THR A 777 -11.50 -22.99 -16.03
C THR A 777 -11.39 -23.80 -14.73
N ARG A 778 -12.31 -23.61 -13.80
CA ARG A 778 -12.38 -24.31 -12.51
C ARG A 778 -13.81 -24.85 -12.28
N PRO A 779 -14.25 -25.82 -13.09
CA PRO A 779 -15.59 -26.37 -13.01
C PRO A 779 -15.91 -26.99 -11.65
N ASP A 780 -14.91 -27.48 -10.92
CA ASP A 780 -15.05 -28.01 -9.56
C ASP A 780 -15.66 -27.00 -8.58
N VAL A 781 -15.22 -25.74 -8.65
CA VAL A 781 -15.72 -24.65 -7.78
C VAL A 781 -17.13 -24.24 -8.21
N LEU A 782 -17.35 -24.07 -9.51
CA LEU A 782 -18.66 -23.72 -10.06
C LEU A 782 -19.70 -24.81 -9.71
N GLU A 783 -19.38 -26.09 -9.90
CA GLU A 783 -20.25 -27.20 -9.55
C GLU A 783 -20.59 -27.25 -8.07
N THR A 784 -19.60 -27.04 -7.19
CA THR A 784 -19.82 -26.98 -5.73
C THR A 784 -20.79 -25.85 -5.39
N GLN A 785 -20.62 -24.67 -5.97
CA GLN A 785 -21.48 -23.51 -5.73
C GLN A 785 -22.90 -23.75 -6.24
N LEU A 786 -23.05 -24.24 -7.47
CA LEU A 786 -24.35 -24.55 -8.07
C LEU A 786 -25.09 -25.67 -7.28
N ARG A 787 -24.38 -26.71 -6.86
CA ARG A 787 -24.92 -27.77 -6.01
C ARG A 787 -25.39 -27.20 -4.67
N ALA A 788 -24.64 -26.31 -4.07
CA ALA A 788 -25.02 -25.66 -2.81
C ALA A 788 -26.29 -24.81 -2.97
N LEU A 789 -26.37 -23.99 -4.03
CA LEU A 789 -27.55 -23.16 -4.33
C LEU A 789 -28.81 -24.02 -4.55
N LEU A 790 -28.73 -25.04 -5.41
CA LEU A 790 -29.83 -25.93 -5.70
C LEU A 790 -30.31 -26.70 -4.46
N THR A 791 -29.36 -27.22 -3.65
CA THR A 791 -29.66 -27.92 -2.41
C THR A 791 -30.28 -27.01 -1.34
N ALA A 792 -29.78 -25.79 -1.22
CA ALA A 792 -30.28 -24.83 -0.26
C ALA A 792 -31.67 -24.28 -0.63
N ALA A 793 -31.93 -24.13 -1.92
CA ALA A 793 -33.23 -23.67 -2.41
C ALA A 793 -34.36 -24.67 -2.14
N GLY A 794 -34.17 -25.96 -2.43
CA GLY A 794 -35.24 -26.91 -2.39
C GLY A 794 -36.36 -26.50 -3.37
N ASP A 795 -37.59 -26.32 -2.88
CA ASP A 795 -38.74 -25.83 -3.68
C ASP A 795 -38.90 -24.30 -3.70
N ARG A 796 -37.97 -23.58 -3.11
CA ARG A 796 -38.02 -22.09 -3.01
C ARG A 796 -37.56 -21.43 -4.33
N PRO A 797 -38.07 -20.24 -4.68
CA PRO A 797 -37.79 -19.60 -5.97
C PRO A 797 -36.34 -19.12 -6.07
N LEU A 798 -35.51 -19.94 -6.72
CA LEU A 798 -34.12 -19.63 -7.05
C LEU A 798 -34.00 -19.18 -8.50
N ARG A 799 -33.23 -18.11 -8.73
CA ARG A 799 -32.79 -17.62 -10.03
C ARG A 799 -31.28 -17.61 -10.03
N ILE A 800 -30.62 -18.27 -10.99
CA ILE A 800 -29.15 -18.31 -11.12
C ILE A 800 -28.72 -17.36 -12.22
N MET A 801 -27.71 -16.55 -11.96
CA MET A 801 -27.23 -15.55 -12.90
C MET A 801 -25.72 -15.69 -13.11
N PHE A 802 -25.28 -15.81 -14.36
CA PHE A 802 -23.86 -15.87 -14.72
C PHE A 802 -23.30 -14.47 -15.05
N PRO A 803 -22.21 -14.03 -14.36
CA PRO A 803 -21.53 -12.77 -14.65
C PRO A 803 -20.57 -12.87 -15.84
N MET A 804 -20.23 -11.73 -16.46
CA MET A 804 -19.17 -11.59 -17.46
C MET A 804 -19.31 -12.46 -18.72
N VAL A 805 -20.54 -12.82 -19.07
CA VAL A 805 -20.83 -13.60 -20.28
C VAL A 805 -20.66 -12.71 -21.51
N LYS A 806 -19.81 -13.12 -22.46
CA LYS A 806 -19.57 -12.37 -23.72
C LYS A 806 -20.39 -12.88 -24.90
N ASP A 807 -20.75 -14.20 -24.88
CA ASP A 807 -21.45 -14.86 -25.96
C ASP A 807 -22.27 -16.07 -25.48
N ILE A 808 -23.01 -16.69 -26.42
CA ILE A 808 -23.92 -17.82 -26.13
C ILE A 808 -23.16 -19.10 -25.76
N ASP A 809 -21.92 -19.27 -26.22
CA ASP A 809 -21.18 -20.52 -25.97
C ASP A 809 -20.72 -20.60 -24.50
N GLU A 810 -20.33 -19.46 -23.89
CA GLU A 810 -20.04 -19.41 -22.45
C GLU A 810 -21.30 -19.72 -21.62
N TYR A 811 -22.44 -19.17 -22.01
CA TYR A 811 -23.74 -19.48 -21.35
C TYR A 811 -24.09 -20.96 -21.45
N ARG A 812 -24.02 -21.57 -22.64
CA ARG A 812 -24.35 -22.98 -22.86
C ARG A 812 -23.50 -23.92 -22.03
N GLN A 813 -22.19 -23.65 -21.93
CA GLN A 813 -21.28 -24.44 -21.09
C GLN A 813 -21.70 -24.39 -19.61
N ALA A 814 -22.00 -23.22 -19.09
CA ALA A 814 -22.45 -23.06 -17.72
C ALA A 814 -23.86 -23.66 -17.48
N ARG A 815 -24.78 -23.46 -18.41
CA ARG A 815 -26.14 -23.99 -18.37
C ARG A 815 -26.12 -25.52 -18.32
N ALA A 816 -25.30 -26.16 -19.12
CA ALA A 816 -25.18 -27.64 -19.14
C ALA A 816 -24.77 -28.23 -17.77
N ILE A 817 -23.97 -27.45 -16.98
CA ILE A 817 -23.62 -27.87 -15.61
C ILE A 817 -24.86 -27.77 -14.70
N VAL A 818 -25.65 -26.72 -14.81
CA VAL A 818 -26.88 -26.55 -14.03
C VAL A 818 -27.86 -27.70 -14.33
N ASP A 819 -28.13 -27.97 -15.62
CA ASP A 819 -29.07 -28.99 -16.06
C ASP A 819 -28.66 -30.38 -15.56
N ARG A 820 -27.38 -30.72 -15.63
CA ARG A 820 -26.81 -31.95 -15.08
C ARG A 820 -27.02 -32.05 -13.56
N LEU A 821 -26.69 -30.98 -12.83
CA LEU A 821 -26.82 -30.98 -11.37
C LEU A 821 -28.29 -31.01 -10.91
N GLN A 822 -29.20 -30.34 -11.60
CA GLN A 822 -30.64 -30.44 -11.33
C GLN A 822 -31.15 -31.90 -11.46
N GLN A 823 -30.71 -32.60 -12.50
CA GLN A 823 -31.08 -34.04 -12.70
C GLN A 823 -30.47 -34.91 -11.59
N GLU A 824 -29.19 -34.67 -11.22
CA GLU A 824 -28.51 -35.46 -10.18
C GLU A 824 -29.16 -35.29 -8.79
N ILE A 825 -29.60 -34.08 -8.46
CA ILE A 825 -30.15 -33.72 -7.15
C ILE A 825 -31.65 -33.97 -7.10
N GLY A 826 -32.32 -33.97 -8.25
CA GLY A 826 -33.78 -33.96 -8.34
C GLY A 826 -34.37 -32.62 -7.90
N ALA A 827 -33.67 -31.52 -8.14
CA ALA A 827 -34.10 -30.19 -7.75
C ALA A 827 -35.23 -29.67 -8.64
N ALA A 828 -36.05 -28.79 -8.09
CA ALA A 828 -37.08 -28.05 -8.84
C ALA A 828 -36.47 -27.27 -10.01
N ASP A 829 -37.30 -26.97 -11.00
CA ASP A 829 -36.88 -26.14 -12.13
C ASP A 829 -36.53 -24.74 -11.67
N VAL A 830 -35.36 -24.24 -12.09
CA VAL A 830 -34.83 -22.92 -11.71
C VAL A 830 -34.67 -22.05 -12.95
N GLN A 831 -34.89 -20.75 -12.79
CA GLN A 831 -34.58 -19.78 -13.84
C GLN A 831 -33.07 -19.55 -13.92
N VAL A 832 -32.51 -19.59 -15.14
CA VAL A 832 -31.09 -19.35 -15.39
C VAL A 832 -30.93 -18.20 -16.38
N GLY A 833 -30.29 -17.16 -15.95
CA GLY A 833 -30.09 -15.93 -16.71
C GLY A 833 -28.65 -15.48 -16.81
N VAL A 834 -28.45 -14.38 -17.50
CA VAL A 834 -27.15 -13.76 -17.76
C VAL A 834 -27.13 -12.33 -17.25
N MET A 835 -26.01 -11.93 -16.66
CA MET A 835 -25.73 -10.52 -16.36
C MET A 835 -25.23 -9.84 -17.64
N ILE A 836 -26.00 -8.86 -18.12
CA ILE A 836 -25.61 -8.01 -19.27
C ILE A 836 -24.73 -6.89 -18.73
N GLU A 837 -23.45 -7.06 -18.83
CA GLU A 837 -22.44 -6.12 -18.35
C GLU A 837 -21.24 -5.96 -19.33
N ILE A 838 -21.20 -6.79 -20.38
CA ILE A 838 -20.27 -6.67 -21.52
C ILE A 838 -21.06 -6.18 -22.72
N PRO A 839 -20.59 -5.15 -23.46
CA PRO A 839 -21.30 -4.63 -24.63
C PRO A 839 -21.61 -5.68 -25.71
N SER A 840 -20.74 -6.71 -25.89
CA SER A 840 -20.99 -7.79 -26.82
C SER A 840 -22.23 -8.62 -26.46
N ALA A 841 -22.47 -8.87 -25.16
CA ALA A 841 -23.65 -9.58 -24.72
C ALA A 841 -24.94 -8.78 -25.00
N ALA A 842 -24.92 -7.47 -24.78
CA ALA A 842 -26.04 -6.57 -25.12
C ALA A 842 -26.33 -6.56 -26.63
N LEU A 843 -25.29 -6.53 -27.47
CA LEU A 843 -25.41 -6.62 -28.94
C LEU A 843 -25.92 -7.99 -29.42
N LEU A 844 -25.58 -9.07 -28.71
CA LEU A 844 -26.01 -10.43 -28.98
C LEU A 844 -27.26 -10.82 -28.18
N ALA A 845 -27.93 -9.88 -27.53
CA ALA A 845 -29.12 -10.15 -26.73
C ALA A 845 -30.22 -10.93 -27.47
N PRO A 846 -30.49 -10.72 -28.78
CA PRO A 846 -31.47 -11.53 -29.49
C PRO A 846 -31.14 -13.05 -29.52
N SER A 847 -29.84 -13.39 -29.67
CA SER A 847 -29.42 -14.81 -29.67
C SER A 847 -29.44 -15.40 -28.26
N LEU A 848 -29.10 -14.62 -27.24
CA LEU A 848 -29.10 -15.03 -25.85
C LEU A 848 -30.56 -15.18 -25.33
N ALA A 849 -31.48 -14.27 -25.68
CA ALA A 849 -32.87 -14.26 -25.21
C ALA A 849 -33.62 -15.54 -25.60
N ALA A 850 -33.26 -16.16 -26.74
CA ALA A 850 -33.85 -17.43 -27.17
C ALA A 850 -33.55 -18.60 -26.20
N GLU A 851 -32.50 -18.52 -25.40
CA GLU A 851 -32.01 -19.62 -24.55
C GLU A 851 -32.05 -19.33 -23.03
N VAL A 852 -31.96 -18.04 -22.64
CA VAL A 852 -32.00 -17.67 -21.22
C VAL A 852 -33.42 -17.53 -20.71
N ASP A 853 -33.59 -17.55 -19.39
CA ASP A 853 -34.88 -17.29 -18.75
C ASP A 853 -35.09 -15.82 -18.41
N PHE A 854 -34.00 -15.06 -18.22
CA PHE A 854 -34.03 -13.63 -17.92
C PHE A 854 -32.69 -12.96 -18.19
N PHE A 855 -32.69 -11.63 -18.20
CA PHE A 855 -31.50 -10.81 -18.14
C PHE A 855 -31.47 -9.94 -16.86
N SER A 856 -30.29 -9.69 -16.33
CA SER A 856 -30.06 -8.67 -15.31
C SER A 856 -28.93 -7.76 -15.77
N ILE A 857 -29.17 -6.47 -15.84
CA ILE A 857 -28.21 -5.49 -16.39
C ILE A 857 -27.31 -4.97 -15.27
N GLY A 858 -26.03 -5.28 -15.35
CA GLY A 858 -24.97 -4.77 -14.48
C GLY A 858 -24.46 -3.41 -14.98
N THR A 859 -25.17 -2.33 -14.68
CA THR A 859 -24.91 -1.02 -15.28
C THR A 859 -23.52 -0.47 -14.97
N ASN A 860 -22.90 -0.82 -13.84
CA ASN A 860 -21.57 -0.34 -13.46
C ASN A 860 -20.49 -0.85 -14.42
N ASP A 861 -20.42 -2.17 -14.64
CA ASP A 861 -19.45 -2.79 -15.55
C ASP A 861 -19.83 -2.52 -17.01
N LEU A 862 -21.13 -2.50 -17.36
CA LEU A 862 -21.57 -2.12 -18.68
C LEU A 862 -21.11 -0.69 -19.06
N THR A 863 -21.19 0.26 -18.13
CA THR A 863 -20.70 1.63 -18.32
C THR A 863 -19.18 1.66 -18.50
N GLN A 864 -18.46 0.96 -17.63
CA GLN A 864 -16.99 0.86 -17.69
C GLN A 864 -16.51 0.36 -19.04
N TYR A 865 -17.06 -0.74 -19.52
CA TYR A 865 -16.65 -1.35 -20.79
C TYR A 865 -17.14 -0.59 -22.02
N THR A 866 -18.33 0.03 -21.95
CA THR A 866 -18.88 0.85 -23.07
C THR A 866 -18.06 2.12 -23.27
N LEU A 867 -17.66 2.79 -22.19
CA LEU A 867 -16.93 4.05 -22.23
C LEU A 867 -15.40 3.86 -22.23
N ALA A 868 -14.91 2.62 -22.01
CA ALA A 868 -13.49 2.30 -21.81
C ALA A 868 -12.85 3.13 -20.68
N ILE A 869 -13.57 3.31 -19.58
CA ILE A 869 -13.15 4.07 -18.39
C ILE A 869 -13.04 3.12 -17.22
N ASP A 870 -11.85 3.04 -16.61
CA ASP A 870 -11.70 2.37 -15.33
C ASP A 870 -12.35 3.22 -14.22
N ARG A 871 -13.43 2.71 -13.62
CA ARG A 871 -14.13 3.39 -12.52
C ARG A 871 -13.32 3.51 -11.23
N GLY A 872 -12.20 2.76 -11.12
CA GLY A 872 -11.22 2.90 -10.04
C GLY A 872 -10.20 4.01 -10.27
N HIS A 873 -10.13 4.58 -11.49
CA HIS A 873 -9.16 5.62 -11.82
C HIS A 873 -9.53 6.96 -11.16
N PRO A 874 -8.62 7.60 -10.40
CA PRO A 874 -8.93 8.81 -9.60
C PRO A 874 -9.50 9.97 -10.41
N GLU A 875 -9.03 10.18 -11.63
CA GLU A 875 -9.42 11.31 -12.48
C GLU A 875 -10.58 10.99 -13.45
N LEU A 876 -10.70 9.71 -13.87
CA LEU A 876 -11.68 9.33 -14.88
C LEU A 876 -12.99 8.80 -14.30
N SER A 877 -13.01 8.35 -13.05
CA SER A 877 -14.19 7.74 -12.41
C SER A 877 -15.43 8.65 -12.46
N SER A 878 -15.26 9.96 -12.35
CA SER A 878 -16.35 10.94 -12.43
C SER A 878 -17.01 11.02 -13.83
N GLN A 879 -16.35 10.51 -14.87
CA GLN A 879 -16.85 10.48 -16.25
C GLN A 879 -17.62 9.19 -16.56
N ALA A 880 -17.58 8.19 -15.68
CA ALA A 880 -18.28 6.91 -15.85
C ALA A 880 -19.76 7.03 -15.42
N ASP A 881 -20.54 7.80 -16.16
CA ASP A 881 -21.97 8.03 -15.89
C ASP A 881 -22.84 7.03 -16.66
N GLY A 882 -23.64 6.23 -15.95
CA GLY A 882 -24.57 5.22 -16.54
C GLY A 882 -25.71 5.82 -17.36
N LEU A 883 -26.02 7.12 -17.22
CA LEU A 883 -26.95 7.83 -18.10
C LEU A 883 -26.35 8.23 -19.45
N HIS A 884 -25.12 7.76 -19.78
CA HIS A 884 -24.56 7.99 -21.09
C HIS A 884 -25.42 7.36 -22.20
N PRO A 885 -25.76 8.11 -23.29
CA PRO A 885 -26.66 7.60 -24.32
C PRO A 885 -26.26 6.27 -24.94
N ALA A 886 -24.96 5.96 -25.04
CA ALA A 886 -24.47 4.68 -25.53
C ALA A 886 -24.86 3.53 -24.61
N VAL A 887 -24.79 3.73 -23.29
CA VAL A 887 -25.21 2.75 -22.27
C VAL A 887 -26.71 2.54 -22.33
N LEU A 888 -27.49 3.63 -22.39
CA LEU A 888 -28.94 3.56 -22.49
C LEU A 888 -29.41 2.82 -23.73
N ARG A 889 -28.71 2.98 -24.88
CA ARG A 889 -29.01 2.21 -26.09
C ARG A 889 -28.74 0.72 -25.94
N LEU A 890 -27.67 0.32 -25.26
CA LEU A 890 -27.41 -1.10 -24.98
C LEU A 890 -28.48 -1.69 -24.04
N ILE A 891 -28.94 -0.91 -23.06
CA ILE A 891 -30.07 -1.31 -22.20
C ILE A 891 -31.33 -1.48 -23.05
N GLN A 892 -31.66 -0.52 -23.90
CA GLN A 892 -32.83 -0.58 -24.81
C GLN A 892 -32.78 -1.83 -25.68
N MET A 893 -31.66 -2.09 -26.35
CA MET A 893 -31.50 -3.27 -27.22
C MET A 893 -31.70 -4.58 -26.46
N THR A 894 -31.18 -4.65 -25.23
CA THR A 894 -31.35 -5.84 -24.36
C THR A 894 -32.82 -6.06 -23.99
N VAL A 895 -33.51 -4.99 -23.58
CA VAL A 895 -34.93 -5.07 -23.18
C VAL A 895 -35.80 -5.46 -24.38
N GLU A 896 -35.61 -4.83 -25.53
CA GLU A 896 -36.34 -5.14 -26.77
C GLU A 896 -36.15 -6.61 -27.19
N ALA A 897 -34.92 -7.12 -27.14
CA ALA A 897 -34.61 -8.50 -27.46
C ALA A 897 -35.23 -9.50 -26.47
N ALA A 898 -35.17 -9.22 -25.17
CA ALA A 898 -35.78 -10.05 -24.14
C ALA A 898 -37.30 -10.14 -24.27
N HIS A 899 -37.95 -8.99 -24.42
CA HIS A 899 -39.41 -8.91 -24.54
C HIS A 899 -39.93 -9.58 -25.82
N ALA A 900 -39.15 -9.57 -26.92
CA ALA A 900 -39.50 -10.30 -28.12
C ALA A 900 -39.62 -11.83 -27.91
N GLU A 901 -38.86 -12.36 -26.95
CA GLU A 901 -38.88 -13.79 -26.54
C GLU A 901 -39.70 -14.02 -25.23
N GLY A 902 -40.43 -12.99 -24.75
CA GLY A 902 -41.22 -13.06 -23.51
C GLY A 902 -40.41 -13.20 -22.23
N LYS A 903 -39.17 -12.76 -22.23
CA LYS A 903 -38.27 -12.79 -21.07
C LYS A 903 -38.28 -11.45 -20.33
N TRP A 904 -38.12 -11.50 -19.00
CA TRP A 904 -38.04 -10.27 -18.18
C TRP A 904 -36.63 -9.76 -18.05
N VAL A 905 -36.49 -8.47 -17.78
CA VAL A 905 -35.20 -7.76 -17.63
C VAL A 905 -35.15 -6.99 -16.32
N GLY A 906 -34.15 -7.31 -15.49
CA GLY A 906 -33.81 -6.56 -14.28
C GLY A 906 -32.64 -5.61 -14.50
N VAL A 907 -32.50 -4.62 -13.61
CA VAL A 907 -31.29 -3.76 -13.47
C VAL A 907 -30.79 -3.89 -12.06
N CYS A 908 -29.51 -4.26 -11.87
CA CYS A 908 -28.91 -4.47 -10.56
C CYS A 908 -27.70 -3.55 -10.24
N GLY A 909 -27.34 -2.64 -11.16
CA GLY A 909 -26.32 -1.63 -10.93
C GLY A 909 -26.85 -0.40 -10.18
N GLU A 910 -25.94 0.52 -9.85
CA GLU A 910 -26.25 1.75 -9.10
C GLU A 910 -27.29 2.63 -9.79
N LEU A 911 -27.38 2.58 -11.11
CA LEU A 911 -28.34 3.31 -11.92
C LEU A 911 -29.80 2.98 -11.50
N GLY A 912 -30.07 1.77 -11.02
CA GLY A 912 -31.42 1.34 -10.57
C GLY A 912 -31.99 2.15 -9.40
N SER A 913 -31.17 2.85 -8.63
CA SER A 913 -31.58 3.72 -7.53
C SER A 913 -31.42 5.22 -7.83
N ASP A 914 -30.80 5.58 -8.95
CA ASP A 914 -30.64 6.99 -9.37
C ASP A 914 -32.00 7.63 -9.64
N ALA A 915 -32.22 8.79 -9.02
CA ALA A 915 -33.49 9.50 -9.09
C ALA A 915 -33.91 9.88 -10.51
N THR A 916 -32.95 10.27 -11.32
CA THR A 916 -33.13 10.72 -12.69
C THR A 916 -33.24 9.54 -13.66
N ALA A 917 -32.55 8.42 -13.31
CA ALA A 917 -32.51 7.24 -14.16
C ALA A 917 -33.75 6.33 -14.04
N VAL A 918 -34.38 6.24 -12.85
CA VAL A 918 -35.54 5.35 -12.64
C VAL A 918 -36.67 5.57 -13.66
N PRO A 919 -37.14 6.83 -13.98
CA PRO A 919 -38.12 7.03 -15.03
C PRO A 919 -37.63 6.56 -16.40
N VAL A 920 -36.35 6.79 -16.73
CA VAL A 920 -35.74 6.37 -18.00
C VAL A 920 -35.75 4.85 -18.12
N LEU A 921 -35.30 4.12 -17.07
CA LEU A 921 -35.27 2.65 -17.06
C LEU A 921 -36.66 2.04 -17.21
N VAL A 922 -37.66 2.60 -16.50
CA VAL A 922 -39.06 2.17 -16.64
C VAL A 922 -39.57 2.45 -18.06
N GLY A 923 -39.22 3.59 -18.66
CA GLY A 923 -39.57 3.94 -20.02
C GLY A 923 -38.92 3.09 -21.08
N LEU A 924 -37.69 2.59 -20.84
CA LEU A 924 -36.99 1.60 -21.67
C LEU A 924 -37.62 0.21 -21.57
N GLY A 925 -38.49 -0.03 -20.59
CA GLY A 925 -39.21 -1.31 -20.47
C GLY A 925 -38.70 -2.26 -19.39
N VAL A 926 -37.76 -1.85 -18.54
CA VAL A 926 -37.21 -2.67 -17.45
C VAL A 926 -38.33 -3.18 -16.53
N ASP A 927 -38.27 -4.44 -16.09
CA ASP A 927 -39.29 -5.14 -15.29
C ASP A 927 -38.93 -5.25 -13.81
N GLU A 928 -37.62 -5.24 -13.47
CA GLU A 928 -37.12 -5.31 -12.09
C GLU A 928 -36.06 -4.20 -11.85
N LEU A 929 -36.16 -3.56 -10.69
CA LEU A 929 -35.11 -2.67 -10.17
C LEU A 929 -34.55 -3.25 -8.88
N SER A 930 -33.32 -3.76 -8.93
CA SER A 930 -32.61 -4.29 -7.76
C SER A 930 -31.63 -3.25 -7.22
N VAL A 931 -31.88 -2.80 -5.98
CA VAL A 931 -31.25 -1.63 -5.39
C VAL A 931 -30.69 -1.94 -3.99
N SER A 932 -29.92 -1.03 -3.41
CA SER A 932 -29.48 -1.22 -2.03
C SER A 932 -30.68 -1.27 -1.07
N VAL A 933 -30.60 -2.09 -0.02
CA VAL A 933 -31.69 -2.34 0.95
C VAL A 933 -32.36 -1.05 1.42
N ARG A 934 -31.58 -0.02 1.73
CA ARG A 934 -32.09 1.28 2.22
C ARG A 934 -32.86 2.09 1.16
N GLN A 935 -32.62 1.84 -0.13
CA GLN A 935 -33.26 2.56 -1.23
C GLN A 935 -34.61 1.94 -1.68
N VAL A 936 -34.89 0.71 -1.30
CA VAL A 936 -36.10 0.00 -1.70
C VAL A 936 -37.41 0.85 -1.45
N PRO A 937 -37.63 1.42 -0.26
CA PRO A 937 -38.85 2.20 -0.03
C PRO A 937 -38.96 3.44 -0.95
N MET A 938 -37.83 4.13 -1.16
CA MET A 938 -37.79 5.35 -1.97
C MET A 938 -38.01 5.06 -3.47
N VAL A 939 -37.47 3.98 -4.00
CA VAL A 939 -37.69 3.57 -5.38
C VAL A 939 -39.15 3.20 -5.61
N LYS A 940 -39.74 2.44 -4.69
CA LYS A 940 -41.20 2.16 -4.73
C LYS A 940 -42.05 3.41 -4.69
N ALA A 941 -41.75 4.36 -3.81
CA ALA A 941 -42.44 5.63 -3.74
C ALA A 941 -42.31 6.44 -5.04
N ARG A 942 -41.13 6.43 -5.66
CA ARG A 942 -40.91 7.12 -6.93
C ARG A 942 -41.70 6.50 -8.08
N LEU A 943 -41.74 5.16 -8.16
CA LEU A 943 -42.55 4.46 -9.18
C LEU A 943 -44.01 4.90 -9.15
N ARG A 944 -44.60 5.09 -7.98
CA ARG A 944 -45.99 5.57 -7.82
C ARG A 944 -46.23 6.99 -8.37
N GLY A 945 -45.19 7.77 -8.54
CA GLY A 945 -45.24 9.10 -9.14
C GLY A 945 -45.06 9.12 -10.65
N ILE A 946 -44.83 7.98 -11.29
CA ILE A 946 -44.47 7.86 -12.70
C ILE A 946 -45.59 7.10 -13.45
N THR A 947 -46.06 7.64 -14.58
CA THR A 947 -46.91 6.89 -15.53
C THR A 947 -46.04 6.28 -16.63
N GLN A 948 -46.51 5.25 -17.31
CA GLN A 948 -45.82 4.64 -18.43
C GLN A 948 -45.57 5.66 -19.56
N GLU A 949 -46.55 6.57 -19.78
CA GLU A 949 -46.44 7.63 -20.80
C GLU A 949 -45.30 8.61 -20.43
N SER A 950 -45.25 9.09 -19.17
CA SER A 950 -44.16 9.98 -18.73
C SER A 950 -42.81 9.28 -18.76
N ALA A 951 -42.73 8.01 -18.34
CA ALA A 951 -41.52 7.21 -18.39
C ALA A 951 -41.01 7.07 -19.81
N ARG A 952 -41.86 6.76 -20.78
CA ARG A 952 -41.50 6.68 -22.21
C ARG A 952 -40.93 8.01 -22.70
N LEU A 953 -41.56 9.14 -22.35
CA LEU A 953 -41.07 10.47 -22.73
C LEU A 953 -39.65 10.73 -22.16
N HIS A 954 -39.38 10.32 -20.90
CA HIS A 954 -38.06 10.42 -20.30
C HIS A 954 -37.02 9.56 -21.08
N ALA A 955 -37.38 8.33 -21.43
CA ALA A 955 -36.50 7.44 -22.19
C ALA A 955 -36.19 8.01 -23.60
N GLU A 956 -37.20 8.46 -24.33
CA GLU A 956 -37.03 9.07 -25.66
C GLU A 956 -36.16 10.34 -25.58
N THR A 957 -36.42 11.19 -24.57
CA THR A 957 -35.63 12.41 -24.35
C THR A 957 -34.16 12.08 -24.04
N ALA A 958 -33.90 11.10 -23.17
CA ALA A 958 -32.56 10.68 -22.82
C ALA A 958 -31.78 10.09 -24.03
N LEU A 959 -32.42 9.21 -24.79
CA LEU A 959 -31.84 8.60 -26.00
C LEU A 959 -31.55 9.57 -27.14
N ALA A 960 -32.22 10.71 -27.17
CA ALA A 960 -32.01 11.76 -28.16
C ALA A 960 -30.77 12.62 -27.90
N GLN A 961 -30.19 12.54 -26.69
CA GLN A 961 -29.03 13.34 -26.33
C GLN A 961 -27.70 12.72 -26.79
N ALA A 962 -26.63 13.54 -26.78
CA ALA A 962 -25.29 13.13 -27.23
C ALA A 962 -24.31 12.89 -26.07
N THR A 963 -24.60 13.40 -24.88
CA THR A 963 -23.71 13.29 -23.69
C THR A 963 -24.51 13.04 -22.42
N SER A 964 -23.88 12.48 -21.38
CA SER A 964 -24.52 12.26 -20.07
C SER A 964 -25.03 13.57 -19.45
N GLN A 965 -24.25 14.66 -19.56
CA GLN A 965 -24.68 15.95 -19.02
C GLN A 965 -25.90 16.49 -19.75
N ALA A 966 -25.95 16.39 -21.08
CA ALA A 966 -27.14 16.80 -21.86
C ALA A 966 -28.36 15.94 -21.52
N VAL A 967 -28.18 14.66 -21.18
CA VAL A 967 -29.27 13.80 -20.69
C VAL A 967 -29.81 14.35 -19.37
N ARG A 968 -28.94 14.63 -18.41
CA ARG A 968 -29.36 15.15 -17.09
C ARG A 968 -30.05 16.49 -17.21
N ASP A 969 -29.48 17.42 -17.99
CA ASP A 969 -30.08 18.76 -18.22
C ASP A 969 -31.46 18.68 -18.89
N ALA A 970 -31.60 17.79 -19.87
CA ALA A 970 -32.88 17.60 -20.59
C ALA A 970 -33.95 16.95 -19.72
N LEU A 971 -33.57 16.01 -18.83
CA LEU A 971 -34.50 15.34 -17.89
C LEU A 971 -34.86 16.25 -16.73
N GLU A 972 -34.01 17.18 -16.31
CA GLU A 972 -34.36 18.21 -15.30
C GLU A 972 -35.36 19.25 -15.85
N ALA A 973 -35.43 19.41 -17.17
CA ALA A 973 -36.35 20.33 -17.79
C ALA A 973 -37.75 19.75 -18.05
N LEU A 974 -37.95 18.44 -17.94
CA LEU A 974 -39.22 17.71 -18.02
C LEU A 974 -40.01 17.78 -16.68
#